data_b823a0af5b1f15c1cda96b5d4a8dd82f
#
_entry.id   b823a0af5b1f15c1cda96b5d4a8dd82f
#
_cell.length_a   1.000
_cell.length_b   1.000
_cell.length_c   1.000
_cell.angle_alpha   90.00
_cell.angle_beta   90.00
_cell.angle_gamma   90.00
#
_symmetry.space_group_name_H-M   'P 1'
#
loop_
_entity.id
_entity.type
_entity.pdbx_description
1 polymer ?
#
loop_
_entity_poly.entity_id
_entity_poly.type
_entity_poly.pdbx_seq_one_letter_code
_entity_poly.pdbx_strand_id
1 'polypeptide(L)'
;MNSTKGRTTIDVGTDGVAIITIINPPVNSLSLDVLNSLKESYDQALRRDDVKAIVVTGAQRKFSGGFDISAFGKIQGGTVAAPKPGFVSMEILCDTVAAARKPSVAAIDGLALGGGLEVAMGCHARISTPNAQLGLPELQLGVIPGFGGTQALPRLVGLAKALEMMLTSKPVKGQAALSLGLVDAIASSKELVNTARHWALDILERKRPWINSFYRTDKLEPLGEAREILNFARAQTRKRAPNLKHPLVCIDVIEEGIVSGPRAGLLKEAEAFQGLLHSDTCKSLVHIFFAQRGTTKVPGVSDLGLKPRRINKVAILGGGLMGSGIATALILSGYSVILKEVNDKFLQAGIDRVKANLKSRVKKGNMSQEKYEKTLSLLKGALDYESFRDVDMVIEAVIENVSLKQQIFLDLEKFCTPHCILASNTSTIDLNLIGEKTKSQDRIIGAHFFSPAHVMPLLEIVRTPKTSPQVIVDLLDVGKKIKKTPVVVGNCTGFAVNRMFFPYTQAALLLVERGTDIYQIDRVITKFGMPMGPFRLCDLVGFGVAIATGGQFVLNFPERTYKSMLIPLMQEDKRSGETTRRGFYVYDEKRKANPDPEIKKYVEKAREIAGVTIDPKLTKLSDKDIVEMIFFPVVNEACRVLNEGIAVKAADLDISSVMGMGFPPYRGGIMFWADTLGSKYICSRLEEWSNLYGGFFKPCSYLAQQAAKGAPLSLSVDQAKARL
;
A
#
# COMPACT_ATOMS: atom_id res chain seq x y z
N MET A 1 -28.90 -8.98 -10.99
CA MET A 1 -28.11 -10.23 -11.27
C MET A 1 -28.06 -11.03 -9.99
N ASN A 2 -28.74 -12.18 -9.95
CA ASN A 2 -28.64 -13.10 -8.80
C ASN A 2 -27.16 -13.53 -8.64
N SER A 3 -26.52 -13.09 -7.56
CA SER A 3 -25.18 -13.58 -7.23
C SER A 3 -25.31 -15.07 -6.91
N THR A 4 -24.83 -15.92 -7.80
CA THR A 4 -24.71 -17.34 -7.49
C THR A 4 -23.79 -17.47 -6.29
N LYS A 5 -24.32 -18.03 -5.17
CA LYS A 5 -23.55 -18.30 -3.94
C LYS A 5 -22.28 -19.06 -4.30
N GLY A 6 -21.14 -18.68 -3.73
CA GLY A 6 -19.89 -19.42 -3.90
C GLY A 6 -20.08 -20.87 -3.43
N ARG A 7 -19.50 -21.83 -4.16
CA ARG A 7 -19.66 -23.27 -3.90
C ARG A 7 -18.47 -24.07 -4.43
N THR A 8 -18.47 -25.35 -4.13
CA THR A 8 -17.66 -26.35 -4.84
C THR A 8 -18.55 -27.23 -5.72
N THR A 9 -17.98 -27.83 -6.74
CA THR A 9 -18.59 -28.89 -7.54
C THR A 9 -17.73 -30.14 -7.43
N ILE A 10 -18.36 -31.32 -7.57
CA ILE A 10 -17.67 -32.60 -7.61
C ILE A 10 -18.00 -33.34 -8.88
N ASP A 11 -16.97 -33.74 -9.64
CA ASP A 11 -17.03 -34.55 -10.85
C ASP A 11 -16.19 -35.80 -10.66
N VAL A 12 -16.73 -36.98 -10.95
CA VAL A 12 -16.02 -38.25 -10.81
C VAL A 12 -15.69 -38.83 -12.18
N GLY A 13 -14.39 -38.99 -12.44
CA GLY A 13 -13.92 -39.61 -13.67
C GLY A 13 -14.08 -41.12 -13.68
N THR A 14 -14.02 -41.74 -14.89
CA THR A 14 -14.06 -43.19 -15.09
C THR A 14 -12.91 -43.93 -14.40
N ASP A 15 -11.83 -43.25 -14.05
CA ASP A 15 -10.70 -43.75 -13.28
C ASP A 15 -10.96 -43.76 -11.74
N GLY A 16 -12.11 -43.25 -11.31
CA GLY A 16 -12.48 -43.17 -9.91
C GLY A 16 -11.85 -41.96 -9.17
N VAL A 17 -11.33 -40.97 -9.91
CA VAL A 17 -10.83 -39.73 -9.29
C VAL A 17 -11.94 -38.70 -9.26
N ALA A 18 -12.26 -38.22 -8.03
CA ALA A 18 -13.20 -37.12 -7.84
C ALA A 18 -12.45 -35.79 -7.96
N ILE A 19 -12.90 -34.90 -8.83
CA ILE A 19 -12.38 -33.54 -9.00
C ILE A 19 -13.32 -32.59 -8.27
N ILE A 20 -12.83 -31.98 -7.18
CA ILE A 20 -13.52 -30.95 -6.43
C ILE A 20 -13.04 -29.59 -6.92
N THR A 21 -13.95 -28.80 -7.53
CA THR A 21 -13.62 -27.48 -8.09
C THR A 21 -14.19 -26.36 -7.23
N ILE A 22 -13.34 -25.45 -6.75
CA ILE A 22 -13.73 -24.25 -6.01
C ILE A 22 -14.24 -23.20 -7.00
N ILE A 23 -15.45 -22.68 -6.78
CA ILE A 23 -16.10 -21.70 -7.67
C ILE A 23 -16.63 -20.54 -6.85
N ASN A 24 -15.92 -19.42 -6.87
CA ASN A 24 -16.34 -18.15 -6.30
C ASN A 24 -15.58 -16.98 -6.95
N PRO A 25 -15.97 -16.60 -8.20
CA PRO A 25 -15.27 -15.55 -8.93
C PRO A 25 -15.30 -14.20 -8.18
N PRO A 26 -14.33 -13.30 -8.41
CA PRO A 26 -13.31 -13.38 -9.49
C PRO A 26 -12.02 -14.14 -9.10
N VAL A 27 -11.81 -14.51 -7.83
CA VAL A 27 -10.54 -15.10 -7.34
C VAL A 27 -10.73 -16.38 -6.55
N ASN A 28 -11.92 -16.98 -6.59
CA ASN A 28 -12.30 -18.17 -5.83
C ASN A 28 -12.02 -18.01 -4.32
N SER A 29 -12.50 -16.88 -3.76
CA SER A 29 -12.37 -16.62 -2.33
C SER A 29 -13.14 -17.63 -1.50
N LEU A 30 -12.58 -18.00 -0.35
CA LEU A 30 -13.15 -18.96 0.58
C LEU A 30 -14.12 -18.25 1.55
N SER A 31 -15.37 -18.08 1.13
CA SER A 31 -16.46 -17.71 2.03
C SER A 31 -16.86 -18.90 2.91
N LEU A 32 -17.62 -18.66 3.98
CA LEU A 32 -18.15 -19.75 4.82
C LEU A 32 -19.00 -20.75 4.02
N ASP A 33 -19.77 -20.26 3.03
CA ASP A 33 -20.54 -21.13 2.12
C ASP A 33 -19.62 -22.05 1.30
N VAL A 34 -18.52 -21.52 0.76
CA VAL A 34 -17.52 -22.30 0.01
C VAL A 34 -16.82 -23.32 0.91
N LEU A 35 -16.47 -22.94 2.15
CA LEU A 35 -15.83 -23.86 3.10
C LEU A 35 -16.76 -25.00 3.53
N ASN A 36 -18.02 -24.71 3.80
CA ASN A 36 -19.03 -25.73 4.08
C ASN A 36 -19.22 -26.65 2.86
N SER A 37 -19.34 -26.07 1.67
CA SER A 37 -19.47 -26.84 0.41
C SER A 37 -18.25 -27.71 0.14
N LEU A 38 -17.02 -27.23 0.49
CA LEU A 38 -15.79 -28.01 0.38
C LEU A 38 -15.82 -29.22 1.32
N LYS A 39 -16.24 -29.01 2.57
CA LYS A 39 -16.41 -30.09 3.54
C LYS A 39 -17.43 -31.13 3.04
N GLU A 40 -18.58 -30.69 2.58
CA GLU A 40 -19.63 -31.55 2.03
C GLU A 40 -19.13 -32.36 0.82
N SER A 41 -18.37 -31.73 -0.09
CA SER A 41 -17.78 -32.42 -1.25
C SER A 41 -16.77 -33.49 -0.84
N TYR A 42 -15.94 -33.21 0.19
CA TYR A 42 -15.05 -34.23 0.76
C TYR A 42 -15.83 -35.37 1.40
N ASP A 43 -16.83 -35.08 2.23
CA ASP A 43 -17.67 -36.07 2.89
C ASP A 43 -18.40 -36.93 1.87
N GLN A 44 -18.88 -36.35 0.77
CA GLN A 44 -19.50 -37.09 -0.35
C GLN A 44 -18.47 -37.99 -1.06
N ALA A 45 -17.30 -37.45 -1.41
CA ALA A 45 -16.24 -38.23 -2.07
C ALA A 45 -15.76 -39.39 -1.20
N LEU A 46 -15.64 -39.20 0.10
CA LEU A 46 -15.20 -40.24 1.04
C LEU A 46 -16.23 -41.38 1.23
N ARG A 47 -17.55 -41.10 1.10
CA ARG A 47 -18.64 -42.08 1.24
C ARG A 47 -18.88 -42.90 -0.05
N ARG A 48 -18.53 -42.39 -1.22
CA ARG A 48 -18.79 -43.04 -2.49
C ARG A 48 -17.79 -44.17 -2.78
N ASP A 49 -18.30 -45.36 -3.09
CA ASP A 49 -17.44 -46.54 -3.39
C ASP A 49 -16.74 -46.43 -4.75
N ASP A 50 -17.31 -45.68 -5.69
CA ASP A 50 -16.74 -45.45 -7.02
C ASP A 50 -15.62 -44.38 -7.00
N VAL A 51 -15.45 -43.66 -5.91
CA VAL A 51 -14.34 -42.68 -5.72
C VAL A 51 -13.16 -43.37 -5.03
N LYS A 52 -11.99 -43.33 -5.67
CA LYS A 52 -10.72 -43.89 -5.18
C LYS A 52 -9.77 -42.83 -4.65
N ALA A 53 -9.76 -41.66 -5.28
CA ALA A 53 -8.86 -40.55 -4.93
C ALA A 53 -9.54 -39.20 -5.23
N ILE A 54 -8.97 -38.09 -4.75
CA ILE A 54 -9.53 -36.75 -4.82
C ILE A 54 -8.49 -35.80 -5.43
N VAL A 55 -8.94 -34.91 -6.33
CA VAL A 55 -8.19 -33.75 -6.80
C VAL A 55 -8.95 -32.48 -6.44
N VAL A 56 -8.30 -31.52 -5.82
CA VAL A 56 -8.87 -30.20 -5.51
C VAL A 56 -8.26 -29.15 -6.45
N THR A 57 -9.10 -28.35 -7.09
CA THR A 57 -8.67 -27.28 -8.00
C THR A 57 -9.59 -26.07 -7.91
N GLY A 58 -9.27 -24.99 -8.62
CA GLY A 58 -10.09 -23.80 -8.70
C GLY A 58 -10.54 -23.48 -10.12
N ALA A 59 -11.72 -22.89 -10.26
CA ALA A 59 -12.26 -22.48 -11.55
C ALA A 59 -11.45 -21.33 -12.19
N GLN A 60 -11.56 -21.20 -13.52
CA GLN A 60 -10.98 -20.09 -14.29
C GLN A 60 -9.47 -19.89 -14.09
N ARG A 61 -8.72 -21.01 -13.98
CA ARG A 61 -7.26 -20.98 -13.82
C ARG A 61 -6.77 -20.17 -12.61
N LYS A 62 -7.50 -20.22 -11.50
CA LYS A 62 -7.15 -19.65 -10.22
C LYS A 62 -7.53 -20.65 -9.14
N PHE A 63 -6.56 -21.09 -8.33
CA PHE A 63 -6.86 -22.04 -7.26
C PHE A 63 -7.76 -21.38 -6.22
N SER A 64 -7.22 -20.41 -5.47
CA SER A 64 -8.01 -19.57 -4.56
C SER A 64 -7.19 -18.35 -4.10
N GLY A 65 -7.83 -17.18 -4.04
CA GLY A 65 -7.28 -15.95 -3.47
C GLY A 65 -7.29 -15.88 -1.93
N GLY A 66 -7.75 -16.96 -1.26
CA GLY A 66 -7.83 -17.04 0.20
C GLY A 66 -9.19 -16.67 0.76
N PHE A 67 -9.25 -16.43 2.07
CA PHE A 67 -10.48 -16.13 2.77
C PHE A 67 -11.16 -14.85 2.24
N ASP A 68 -12.49 -14.84 2.26
CA ASP A 68 -13.27 -13.66 1.87
C ASP A 68 -13.13 -12.54 2.91
N ILE A 69 -12.22 -11.59 2.62
CA ILE A 69 -11.92 -10.47 3.52
C ILE A 69 -13.16 -9.59 3.77
N SER A 70 -14.16 -9.58 2.87
CA SER A 70 -15.41 -8.83 3.10
C SER A 70 -16.20 -9.35 4.30
N ALA A 71 -16.00 -10.61 4.69
CA ALA A 71 -16.57 -11.19 5.89
C ALA A 71 -15.98 -10.58 7.17
N PHE A 72 -14.74 -10.10 7.16
CA PHE A 72 -14.11 -9.50 8.34
C PHE A 72 -14.93 -8.32 8.88
N GLY A 73 -15.29 -7.37 8.01
CA GLY A 73 -16.11 -6.21 8.40
C GLY A 73 -17.49 -6.62 8.96
N LYS A 74 -18.10 -7.66 8.42
CA LYS A 74 -19.40 -8.18 8.87
C LYS A 74 -19.28 -8.86 10.25
N ILE A 75 -18.20 -9.61 10.47
CA ILE A 75 -17.91 -10.25 11.77
C ILE A 75 -17.57 -9.20 12.82
N GLN A 76 -16.71 -8.24 12.48
CA GLN A 76 -16.33 -7.13 13.38
C GLN A 76 -17.53 -6.25 13.76
N GLY A 77 -18.47 -6.04 12.82
CA GLY A 77 -19.72 -5.31 13.05
C GLY A 77 -20.85 -6.13 13.67
N GLY A 78 -20.62 -7.41 13.98
CA GLY A 78 -21.62 -8.30 14.61
C GLY A 78 -22.81 -8.70 13.71
N THR A 79 -22.74 -8.42 12.41
CA THR A 79 -23.80 -8.79 11.44
C THR A 79 -23.70 -10.24 10.97
N VAL A 80 -22.54 -10.87 11.14
CA VAL A 80 -22.27 -12.28 10.87
C VAL A 80 -21.50 -12.84 12.05
N ALA A 81 -21.93 -14.01 12.57
CA ALA A 81 -21.19 -14.68 13.62
C ALA A 81 -19.83 -15.18 13.11
N ALA A 82 -18.78 -15.01 13.92
CA ALA A 82 -17.50 -15.64 13.64
C ALA A 82 -17.65 -17.17 13.67
N PRO A 83 -16.93 -17.91 12.80
CA PRO A 83 -16.88 -19.36 12.90
C PRO A 83 -16.39 -19.77 14.29
N LYS A 84 -16.88 -20.92 14.79
CA LYS A 84 -16.35 -21.50 16.03
C LYS A 84 -14.82 -21.68 15.92
N PRO A 85 -14.02 -21.36 16.96
CA PRO A 85 -12.59 -21.61 16.95
C PRO A 85 -12.27 -23.05 16.56
N GLY A 86 -11.33 -23.22 15.61
CA GLY A 86 -10.96 -24.54 15.13
C GLY A 86 -11.88 -25.16 14.06
N PHE A 87 -13.01 -24.53 13.72
CA PHE A 87 -13.90 -25.06 12.67
C PHE A 87 -13.18 -25.25 11.33
N VAL A 88 -12.43 -24.25 10.88
CA VAL A 88 -11.72 -24.34 9.59
C VAL A 88 -10.42 -25.12 9.71
N SER A 89 -9.56 -24.76 10.66
CA SER A 89 -8.22 -25.34 10.79
C SER A 89 -8.26 -26.80 11.28
N MET A 90 -9.11 -27.10 12.24
CA MET A 90 -9.19 -28.44 12.83
C MET A 90 -10.22 -29.31 12.11
N GLU A 91 -11.51 -28.93 12.08
CA GLU A 91 -12.55 -29.81 11.54
C GLU A 91 -12.43 -29.98 10.02
N ILE A 92 -12.23 -28.90 9.27
CA ILE A 92 -12.15 -28.97 7.79
C ILE A 92 -10.76 -29.44 7.35
N LEU A 93 -9.70 -28.70 7.69
CA LEU A 93 -8.38 -29.00 7.11
C LEU A 93 -7.68 -30.17 7.76
N CYS A 94 -7.63 -30.23 9.10
CA CYS A 94 -6.92 -31.30 9.78
C CYS A 94 -7.70 -32.62 9.74
N ASP A 95 -8.97 -32.62 10.18
CA ASP A 95 -9.72 -33.83 10.43
C ASP A 95 -10.50 -34.33 9.17
N THR A 96 -10.83 -33.44 8.21
CA THR A 96 -11.50 -33.85 6.94
C THR A 96 -10.54 -34.00 5.78
N VAL A 97 -9.75 -32.97 5.47
CA VAL A 97 -8.88 -32.95 4.27
C VAL A 97 -7.60 -33.75 4.49
N ALA A 98 -6.82 -33.41 5.51
CA ALA A 98 -5.50 -34.02 5.76
C ALA A 98 -5.59 -35.42 6.34
N ALA A 99 -6.67 -35.74 7.08
CA ALA A 99 -6.95 -37.09 7.60
C ALA A 99 -7.81 -37.94 6.67
N ALA A 100 -8.06 -37.47 5.44
CA ALA A 100 -8.89 -38.19 4.48
C ALA A 100 -8.34 -39.61 4.19
N ARG A 101 -9.22 -40.60 4.21
CA ARG A 101 -8.89 -42.02 3.95
C ARG A 101 -8.67 -42.33 2.45
N LYS A 102 -8.92 -41.37 1.58
CA LYS A 102 -8.64 -41.40 0.15
C LYS A 102 -7.60 -40.31 -0.15
N PRO A 103 -6.56 -40.59 -0.94
CA PRO A 103 -5.53 -39.57 -1.19
C PRO A 103 -6.11 -38.37 -1.92
N SER A 104 -5.67 -37.17 -1.53
CA SER A 104 -6.06 -35.91 -2.15
C SER A 104 -4.85 -35.15 -2.66
N VAL A 105 -4.99 -34.55 -3.84
CA VAL A 105 -3.94 -33.75 -4.50
C VAL A 105 -4.48 -32.39 -4.89
N ALA A 106 -3.78 -31.33 -4.52
CA ALA A 106 -4.09 -29.98 -4.97
C ALA A 106 -3.51 -29.70 -6.35
N ALA A 107 -4.34 -29.28 -7.30
CA ALA A 107 -3.96 -28.85 -8.65
C ALA A 107 -4.01 -27.32 -8.73
N ILE A 108 -2.82 -26.66 -8.61
CA ILE A 108 -2.70 -25.22 -8.36
C ILE A 108 -2.35 -24.48 -9.64
N ASP A 109 -3.27 -23.67 -10.14
CA ASP A 109 -3.02 -22.68 -11.20
C ASP A 109 -3.28 -21.26 -10.68
N GLY A 110 -2.55 -20.27 -11.17
CA GLY A 110 -2.71 -18.85 -10.87
C GLY A 110 -2.41 -18.51 -9.41
N LEU A 111 -3.45 -18.25 -8.61
CA LEU A 111 -3.29 -17.81 -7.22
C LEU A 111 -3.64 -18.92 -6.23
N ALA A 112 -2.75 -19.16 -5.26
CA ALA A 112 -3.01 -19.91 -4.03
C ALA A 112 -2.48 -19.07 -2.86
N LEU A 113 -3.33 -18.18 -2.34
CA LEU A 113 -2.95 -17.21 -1.31
C LEU A 113 -3.77 -17.42 -0.04
N GLY A 114 -3.14 -17.18 1.12
CA GLY A 114 -3.79 -17.29 2.42
C GLY A 114 -4.48 -18.64 2.62
N GLY A 115 -5.73 -18.63 3.03
CA GLY A 115 -6.55 -19.83 3.18
C GLY A 115 -6.57 -20.75 1.95
N GLY A 116 -6.36 -20.20 0.74
CA GLY A 116 -6.23 -21.00 -0.49
C GLY A 116 -4.97 -21.87 -0.47
N LEU A 117 -3.84 -21.32 -0.07
CA LEU A 117 -2.62 -22.10 0.11
C LEU A 117 -2.76 -23.09 1.27
N GLU A 118 -3.44 -22.69 2.34
CA GLU A 118 -3.68 -23.55 3.50
C GLU A 118 -4.51 -24.79 3.12
N VAL A 119 -5.57 -24.62 2.31
CA VAL A 119 -6.31 -25.76 1.74
C VAL A 119 -5.42 -26.66 0.89
N ALA A 120 -4.57 -26.09 0.04
CA ALA A 120 -3.63 -26.86 -0.76
C ALA A 120 -2.62 -27.63 0.11
N MET A 121 -2.12 -27.03 1.18
CA MET A 121 -1.22 -27.68 2.14
C MET A 121 -1.90 -28.79 2.94
N GLY A 122 -3.23 -28.73 3.13
CA GLY A 122 -4.00 -29.81 3.71
C GLY A 122 -4.08 -31.07 2.85
N CYS A 123 -3.91 -30.94 1.51
CA CYS A 123 -3.87 -32.11 0.61
C CYS A 123 -2.57 -32.90 0.75
N HIS A 124 -2.59 -34.19 0.40
CA HIS A 124 -1.44 -35.12 0.54
C HIS A 124 -0.32 -34.82 -0.46
N ALA A 125 -0.63 -34.21 -1.62
CA ALA A 125 0.37 -33.67 -2.54
C ALA A 125 -0.16 -32.40 -3.25
N ARG A 126 0.75 -31.66 -3.87
CA ARG A 126 0.49 -30.37 -4.53
C ARG A 126 1.20 -30.31 -5.87
N ILE A 127 0.46 -30.16 -6.94
CA ILE A 127 0.96 -29.96 -8.29
C ILE A 127 0.68 -28.53 -8.71
N SER A 128 1.69 -27.81 -9.21
CA SER A 128 1.56 -26.39 -9.52
C SER A 128 1.96 -26.06 -10.95
N THR A 129 1.38 -24.99 -11.49
CA THR A 129 1.95 -24.38 -12.70
C THR A 129 3.19 -23.55 -12.37
N PRO A 130 4.16 -23.36 -13.30
CA PRO A 130 5.44 -22.69 -13.02
C PRO A 130 5.27 -21.25 -12.48
N ASN A 131 4.24 -20.55 -12.95
CA ASN A 131 3.99 -19.14 -12.64
C ASN A 131 2.92 -18.91 -11.58
N ALA A 132 2.33 -19.95 -11.00
CA ALA A 132 1.39 -19.83 -9.89
C ALA A 132 2.05 -19.07 -8.72
N GLN A 133 1.26 -18.30 -7.98
CA GLN A 133 1.70 -17.53 -6.83
C GLN A 133 1.19 -18.18 -5.55
N LEU A 134 2.11 -18.61 -4.70
CA LEU A 134 1.81 -19.30 -3.44
C LEU A 134 2.34 -18.49 -2.26
N GLY A 135 1.49 -18.14 -1.30
CA GLY A 135 1.91 -17.33 -0.14
C GLY A 135 0.84 -17.17 0.93
N LEU A 136 1.28 -16.70 2.09
CA LEU A 136 0.44 -16.41 3.25
C LEU A 136 0.55 -14.91 3.59
N PRO A 137 -0.32 -14.05 3.00
CA PRO A 137 -0.23 -12.59 3.14
C PRO A 137 -1.05 -12.04 4.32
N GLU A 138 -1.52 -12.85 5.26
CA GLU A 138 -2.45 -12.51 6.33
C GLU A 138 -1.94 -11.39 7.23
N LEU A 139 -0.62 -11.29 7.43
CA LEU A 139 -0.03 -10.25 8.26
C LEU A 139 -0.24 -8.82 7.68
N GLN A 140 -0.46 -8.71 6.38
CA GLN A 140 -0.84 -7.42 5.76
C GLN A 140 -2.23 -6.94 6.18
N LEU A 141 -3.05 -7.83 6.73
CA LEU A 141 -4.40 -7.53 7.22
C LEU A 141 -4.47 -7.45 8.75
N GLY A 142 -3.33 -7.55 9.44
CA GLY A 142 -3.28 -7.50 10.91
C GLY A 142 -3.71 -8.78 11.61
N VAL A 143 -3.83 -9.88 10.88
CA VAL A 143 -4.10 -11.23 11.40
C VAL A 143 -2.94 -12.17 11.06
N ILE A 144 -3.02 -13.41 11.51
CA ILE A 144 -2.09 -14.49 11.15
C ILE A 144 -2.81 -15.50 10.24
N PRO A 145 -2.11 -16.44 9.57
CA PRO A 145 -2.76 -17.57 8.94
C PRO A 145 -3.69 -18.27 9.95
N GLY A 146 -4.89 -18.61 9.54
CA GLY A 146 -5.93 -19.11 10.45
C GLY A 146 -6.55 -20.44 10.05
N PHE A 147 -6.01 -21.08 9.00
CA PHE A 147 -6.51 -22.36 8.49
C PHE A 147 -5.43 -23.45 8.55
N GLY A 148 -4.44 -23.32 9.44
CA GLY A 148 -3.38 -24.31 9.65
C GLY A 148 -2.04 -23.93 9.01
N GLY A 149 -1.95 -22.79 8.36
CA GLY A 149 -0.73 -22.35 7.66
C GLY A 149 0.48 -22.19 8.56
N THR A 150 0.30 -21.74 9.80
CA THR A 150 1.38 -21.62 10.78
C THR A 150 1.99 -22.97 11.15
N GLN A 151 1.25 -24.07 10.97
CA GLN A 151 1.67 -25.42 11.29
C GLN A 151 2.16 -26.20 10.07
N ALA A 152 1.47 -26.08 8.93
CA ALA A 152 1.82 -26.83 7.73
C ALA A 152 3.06 -26.25 7.00
N LEU A 153 3.15 -24.91 6.87
CA LEU A 153 4.24 -24.31 6.08
C LEU A 153 5.63 -24.60 6.63
N PRO A 154 5.93 -24.46 7.95
CA PRO A 154 7.25 -24.81 8.51
C PRO A 154 7.63 -26.28 8.27
N ARG A 155 6.62 -27.17 8.28
CA ARG A 155 6.83 -28.61 8.07
C ARG A 155 7.10 -28.98 6.61
N LEU A 156 6.75 -28.10 5.67
CA LEU A 156 6.97 -28.31 4.23
C LEU A 156 8.25 -27.67 3.73
N VAL A 157 8.61 -26.47 4.21
CA VAL A 157 9.72 -25.67 3.65
C VAL A 157 10.83 -25.37 4.65
N GLY A 158 10.72 -25.85 5.90
CA GLY A 158 11.62 -25.51 7.01
C GLY A 158 11.21 -24.22 7.72
N LEU A 159 11.61 -24.08 8.99
CA LEU A 159 11.18 -22.99 9.87
C LEU A 159 11.63 -21.62 9.38
N ALA A 160 12.91 -21.49 9.02
CA ALA A 160 13.48 -20.21 8.59
C ALA A 160 12.77 -19.66 7.36
N LYS A 161 12.49 -20.51 6.35
CA LYS A 161 11.81 -20.09 5.12
C LYS A 161 10.33 -19.81 5.35
N ALA A 162 9.66 -20.58 6.18
CA ALA A 162 8.27 -20.33 6.55
C ALA A 162 8.10 -18.97 7.26
N LEU A 163 8.97 -18.66 8.22
CA LEU A 163 8.99 -17.35 8.89
C LEU A 163 9.24 -16.21 7.88
N GLU A 164 10.20 -16.36 6.97
CA GLU A 164 10.42 -15.36 5.92
C GLU A 164 9.15 -15.12 5.09
N MET A 165 8.50 -16.19 4.60
CA MET A 165 7.30 -16.07 3.78
C MET A 165 6.13 -15.42 4.52
N MET A 166 5.86 -15.80 5.77
CA MET A 166 4.78 -15.23 6.57
C MET A 166 5.09 -13.80 7.01
N LEU A 167 6.26 -13.54 7.61
CA LEU A 167 6.60 -12.22 8.15
C LEU A 167 6.79 -11.15 7.05
N THR A 168 7.19 -11.54 5.84
CA THR A 168 7.30 -10.61 4.70
C THR A 168 6.04 -10.59 3.84
N SER A 169 5.13 -11.55 4.01
CA SER A 169 3.93 -11.72 3.19
C SER A 169 4.19 -11.80 1.68
N LYS A 170 5.38 -12.26 1.28
CA LYS A 170 5.78 -12.36 -0.12
C LYS A 170 5.47 -13.74 -0.68
N PRO A 171 4.67 -13.85 -1.76
CA PRO A 171 4.43 -15.12 -2.41
C PRO A 171 5.68 -15.61 -3.16
N VAL A 172 5.77 -16.92 -3.31
CA VAL A 172 6.75 -17.58 -4.18
C VAL A 172 6.08 -18.06 -5.45
N LYS A 173 6.83 -18.16 -6.55
CA LYS A 173 6.33 -18.75 -7.79
C LYS A 173 6.35 -20.27 -7.71
N GLY A 174 5.48 -20.97 -8.48
CA GLY A 174 5.40 -22.42 -8.49
C GLY A 174 6.74 -23.12 -8.73
N GLN A 175 7.57 -22.62 -9.65
CA GLN A 175 8.90 -23.18 -9.89
C GLN A 175 9.83 -23.08 -8.66
N ALA A 176 9.79 -21.94 -7.95
CA ALA A 176 10.54 -21.78 -6.69
C ALA A 176 9.92 -22.62 -5.57
N ALA A 177 8.60 -22.76 -5.54
CA ALA A 177 7.88 -23.59 -4.58
C ALA A 177 8.30 -25.07 -4.66
N LEU A 178 8.57 -25.59 -5.87
CA LEU A 178 9.12 -26.93 -6.07
C LEU A 178 10.49 -27.09 -5.40
N SER A 179 11.40 -26.15 -5.64
CA SER A 179 12.74 -26.18 -5.04
C SER A 179 12.71 -26.10 -3.50
N LEU A 180 11.68 -25.46 -2.94
CA LEU A 180 11.48 -25.35 -1.50
C LEU A 180 10.80 -26.59 -0.88
N GLY A 181 10.21 -27.46 -1.69
CA GLY A 181 9.40 -28.60 -1.20
C GLY A 181 7.95 -28.20 -0.82
N LEU A 182 7.52 -26.98 -1.16
CA LEU A 182 6.14 -26.54 -0.94
C LEU A 182 5.18 -27.22 -1.91
N VAL A 183 5.61 -27.49 -3.15
CA VAL A 183 4.88 -28.31 -4.12
C VAL A 183 5.73 -29.50 -4.56
N ASP A 184 5.05 -30.53 -5.01
CA ASP A 184 5.63 -31.85 -5.26
C ASP A 184 6.03 -32.04 -6.75
N ALA A 185 5.33 -31.34 -7.67
CA ALA A 185 5.65 -31.32 -9.09
C ALA A 185 5.14 -30.07 -9.80
N ILE A 186 5.68 -29.84 -11.01
CA ILE A 186 5.25 -28.78 -11.92
C ILE A 186 4.61 -29.41 -13.16
N ALA A 187 3.50 -28.82 -13.58
CA ALA A 187 2.81 -29.17 -14.82
C ALA A 187 2.37 -27.91 -15.59
N SER A 188 2.18 -28.01 -16.90
CA SER A 188 1.54 -26.96 -17.67
C SER A 188 0.07 -26.82 -17.27
N SER A 189 -0.54 -25.66 -17.48
CA SER A 189 -1.97 -25.48 -17.16
C SER A 189 -2.89 -26.47 -17.89
N LYS A 190 -2.49 -26.98 -19.06
CA LYS A 190 -3.28 -27.97 -19.82
C LYS A 190 -3.22 -29.35 -19.19
N GLU A 191 -2.06 -29.73 -18.65
CA GLU A 191 -1.80 -31.06 -18.07
C GLU A 191 -2.00 -31.10 -16.55
N LEU A 192 -2.25 -29.96 -15.92
CA LEU A 192 -2.26 -29.82 -14.47
C LEU A 192 -3.20 -30.82 -13.79
N VAL A 193 -4.46 -30.84 -14.19
CA VAL A 193 -5.48 -31.71 -13.57
C VAL A 193 -5.18 -33.20 -13.87
N ASN A 194 -4.75 -33.55 -15.09
CA ASN A 194 -4.37 -34.92 -15.44
C ASN A 194 -3.14 -35.36 -14.62
N THR A 195 -2.14 -34.53 -14.50
CA THR A 195 -0.96 -34.81 -13.63
C THR A 195 -1.38 -35.04 -12.19
N ALA A 196 -2.27 -34.21 -11.65
CA ALA A 196 -2.78 -34.36 -10.27
C ALA A 196 -3.58 -35.67 -10.10
N ARG A 197 -4.38 -36.07 -11.10
CA ARG A 197 -5.12 -37.37 -11.10
C ARG A 197 -4.16 -38.54 -11.03
N HIS A 198 -3.13 -38.58 -11.89
CA HIS A 198 -2.13 -39.64 -11.88
C HIS A 198 -1.39 -39.69 -10.51
N TRP A 199 -1.01 -38.52 -9.95
CA TRP A 199 -0.39 -38.47 -8.63
C TRP A 199 -1.29 -39.03 -7.54
N ALA A 200 -2.59 -38.70 -7.56
CA ALA A 200 -3.54 -39.21 -6.58
C ALA A 200 -3.67 -40.74 -6.64
N LEU A 201 -3.71 -41.31 -7.84
CA LEU A 201 -3.73 -42.76 -8.05
C LEU A 201 -2.41 -43.43 -7.67
N ASP A 202 -1.25 -42.81 -8.01
CA ASP A 202 0.07 -43.29 -7.60
C ASP A 202 0.24 -43.33 -6.07
N ILE A 203 -0.34 -42.36 -5.33
CA ILE A 203 -0.36 -42.38 -3.86
C ILE A 203 -1.21 -43.54 -3.36
N LEU A 204 -2.39 -43.74 -3.95
CA LEU A 204 -3.28 -44.87 -3.60
C LEU A 204 -2.58 -46.22 -3.80
N GLU A 205 -1.87 -46.39 -4.89
CA GLU A 205 -1.14 -47.58 -5.26
C GLU A 205 0.23 -47.70 -4.55
N ARG A 206 0.55 -46.82 -3.61
CA ARG A 206 1.80 -46.75 -2.84
C ARG A 206 3.07 -46.56 -3.70
N LYS A 207 2.93 -46.07 -4.94
CA LYS A 207 4.04 -45.68 -5.81
C LYS A 207 4.66 -44.34 -5.38
N ARG A 208 3.88 -43.53 -4.62
CA ARG A 208 4.28 -42.26 -4.03
C ARG A 208 3.91 -42.21 -2.57
N PRO A 209 4.63 -41.42 -1.75
CA PRO A 209 4.37 -41.33 -0.32
C PRO A 209 3.00 -40.68 -0.06
N TRP A 210 2.27 -41.20 0.95
CA TRP A 210 1.05 -40.59 1.47
C TRP A 210 1.40 -39.70 2.64
N ILE A 211 1.54 -38.40 2.41
CA ILE A 211 2.07 -37.43 3.36
C ILE A 211 0.95 -36.57 3.95
N ASN A 212 0.82 -36.54 5.28
CA ASN A 212 0.04 -35.55 5.99
C ASN A 212 0.98 -34.40 6.42
N SER A 213 0.79 -33.21 5.84
CA SER A 213 1.65 -32.04 6.02
C SER A 213 1.73 -31.57 7.48
N PHE A 214 0.67 -31.77 8.28
CA PHE A 214 0.66 -31.34 9.69
C PHE A 214 1.55 -32.21 10.60
N TYR A 215 1.81 -33.46 10.23
CA TYR A 215 2.63 -34.39 11.01
C TYR A 215 4.02 -34.65 10.42
N ARG A 216 4.38 -33.96 9.36
CA ARG A 216 5.70 -34.05 8.78
C ARG A 216 6.74 -33.38 9.67
N THR A 217 7.90 -34.03 9.90
CA THR A 217 8.95 -33.52 10.80
C THR A 217 10.33 -33.44 10.15
N ASP A 218 10.53 -34.04 8.98
CA ASP A 218 11.81 -34.14 8.30
C ASP A 218 12.41 -32.80 7.84
N LYS A 219 11.60 -31.74 7.80
CA LYS A 219 12.03 -30.37 7.46
C LYS A 219 12.13 -29.43 8.67
N LEU A 220 11.68 -29.89 9.84
CA LEU A 220 11.81 -29.09 11.05
C LEU A 220 13.21 -29.25 11.65
N GLU A 221 13.79 -28.15 12.01
CA GLU A 221 15.07 -28.09 12.72
C GLU A 221 14.92 -28.70 14.13
N PRO A 222 16.00 -29.27 14.70
CA PRO A 222 16.01 -29.72 16.10
C PRO A 222 15.55 -28.60 17.04
N LEU A 223 14.88 -28.94 18.13
CA LEU A 223 14.21 -27.97 19.02
C LEU A 223 15.13 -26.84 19.51
N GLY A 224 16.41 -27.13 19.78
CA GLY A 224 17.38 -26.10 20.18
C GLY A 224 17.62 -25.07 19.09
N GLU A 225 17.88 -25.54 17.87
CA GLU A 225 18.10 -24.69 16.69
C GLU A 225 16.81 -23.91 16.31
N ALA A 226 15.66 -24.59 16.36
CA ALA A 226 14.37 -23.96 16.12
C ALA A 226 14.13 -22.77 17.08
N ARG A 227 14.48 -22.91 18.37
CA ARG A 227 14.36 -21.82 19.35
C ARG A 227 15.27 -20.64 19.03
N GLU A 228 16.50 -20.87 18.57
CA GLU A 228 17.40 -19.78 18.14
C GLU A 228 16.85 -19.03 16.95
N ILE A 229 16.34 -19.73 15.92
CA ILE A 229 15.69 -19.14 14.75
C ILE A 229 14.48 -18.28 15.17
N LEU A 230 13.63 -18.79 16.05
CA LEU A 230 12.45 -18.07 16.55
C LEU A 230 12.83 -16.82 17.36
N ASN A 231 13.85 -16.93 18.22
CA ASN A 231 14.34 -15.78 19.00
C ASN A 231 14.95 -14.71 18.11
N PHE A 232 15.71 -15.09 17.10
CA PHE A 232 16.23 -14.17 16.09
C PHE A 232 15.08 -13.47 15.33
N ALA A 233 14.07 -14.23 14.88
CA ALA A 233 12.89 -13.67 14.20
C ALA A 233 12.15 -12.69 15.08
N ARG A 234 11.95 -12.97 16.39
CA ARG A 234 11.34 -12.05 17.35
C ARG A 234 12.13 -10.76 17.50
N ALA A 235 13.46 -10.85 17.65
CA ALA A 235 14.33 -9.69 17.77
C ALA A 235 14.25 -8.79 16.52
N GLN A 236 14.31 -9.39 15.33
CA GLN A 236 14.16 -8.64 14.06
C GLN A 236 12.77 -8.02 13.92
N THR A 237 11.74 -8.74 14.30
CA THR A 237 10.34 -8.26 14.25
C THR A 237 10.12 -7.06 15.18
N ARG A 238 10.60 -7.14 16.43
CA ARG A 238 10.54 -6.01 17.38
C ARG A 238 11.25 -4.77 16.85
N LYS A 239 12.37 -4.95 16.14
CA LYS A 239 13.13 -3.85 15.54
C LYS A 239 12.43 -3.25 14.32
N ARG A 240 11.84 -4.07 13.45
CA ARG A 240 11.25 -3.64 12.17
C ARG A 240 9.81 -3.18 12.28
N ALA A 241 9.05 -3.75 13.21
CA ALA A 241 7.62 -3.51 13.38
C ALA A 241 7.26 -3.34 14.87
N PRO A 242 7.86 -2.36 15.59
CA PRO A 242 7.71 -2.22 17.04
C PRO A 242 6.26 -1.95 17.47
N ASN A 243 5.44 -1.41 16.59
CA ASN A 243 4.05 -1.05 16.85
C ASN A 243 3.04 -2.16 16.46
N LEU A 244 3.51 -3.32 15.98
CA LEU A 244 2.66 -4.41 15.51
C LEU A 244 2.80 -5.64 16.41
N LYS A 245 1.69 -6.11 16.96
CA LYS A 245 1.66 -7.30 17.83
C LYS A 245 1.52 -8.61 17.03
N HIS A 246 0.71 -8.63 15.98
CA HIS A 246 0.37 -9.84 15.24
C HIS A 246 1.54 -10.60 14.62
N PRO A 247 2.67 -9.98 14.16
CA PRO A 247 3.83 -10.75 13.71
C PRO A 247 4.49 -11.54 14.84
N LEU A 248 4.54 -10.99 16.06
CA LEU A 248 5.05 -11.71 17.24
C LEU A 248 4.12 -12.86 17.62
N VAL A 249 2.81 -12.63 17.60
CA VAL A 249 1.79 -13.67 17.85
C VAL A 249 1.93 -14.81 16.84
N CYS A 250 2.21 -14.50 15.56
CA CYS A 250 2.47 -15.51 14.53
C CYS A 250 3.66 -16.41 14.92
N ILE A 251 4.76 -15.83 15.38
CA ILE A 251 5.94 -16.56 15.83
C ILE A 251 5.61 -17.45 17.04
N ASP A 252 4.84 -16.93 18.00
CA ASP A 252 4.45 -17.66 19.22
C ASP A 252 3.53 -18.86 18.92
N VAL A 253 2.66 -18.73 17.92
CA VAL A 253 1.78 -19.82 17.45
C VAL A 253 2.59 -20.91 16.74
N ILE A 254 3.58 -20.52 15.92
CA ILE A 254 4.49 -21.46 15.27
C ILE A 254 5.28 -22.26 16.32
N GLU A 255 5.84 -21.57 17.32
CA GLU A 255 6.59 -22.21 18.41
C GLU A 255 5.75 -23.23 19.17
N GLU A 256 4.50 -22.88 19.50
CA GLU A 256 3.58 -23.82 20.17
C GLU A 256 3.45 -25.14 19.42
N GLY A 257 3.24 -25.06 18.10
CA GLY A 257 3.11 -26.28 17.30
C GLY A 257 4.39 -27.08 17.11
N ILE A 258 5.56 -26.44 17.28
CA ILE A 258 6.86 -27.15 17.29
C ILE A 258 7.08 -27.84 18.64
N VAL A 259 6.74 -27.17 19.74
CA VAL A 259 6.98 -27.68 21.11
C VAL A 259 5.94 -28.68 21.54
N SER A 260 4.63 -28.34 21.34
CA SER A 260 3.48 -29.11 21.90
C SER A 260 2.77 -29.95 20.83
N GLY A 261 3.26 -29.93 19.60
CA GLY A 261 2.67 -30.66 18.48
C GLY A 261 1.62 -29.87 17.68
N PRO A 262 1.29 -30.36 16.47
CA PRO A 262 0.49 -29.59 15.51
C PRO A 262 -0.93 -29.28 16.00
N ARG A 263 -1.59 -30.15 16.72
CA ARG A 263 -2.96 -29.89 17.21
C ARG A 263 -3.00 -28.79 18.26
N ALA A 264 -2.02 -28.72 19.16
CA ALA A 264 -1.89 -27.61 20.11
C ALA A 264 -1.62 -26.29 19.37
N GLY A 265 -0.73 -26.33 18.36
CA GLY A 265 -0.46 -25.19 17.49
C GLY A 265 -1.70 -24.73 16.72
N LEU A 266 -2.51 -25.63 16.15
CA LEU A 266 -3.76 -25.32 15.44
C LEU A 266 -4.82 -24.68 16.36
N LEU A 267 -4.93 -25.15 17.59
CA LEU A 267 -5.84 -24.56 18.57
C LEU A 267 -5.42 -23.13 18.91
N LYS A 268 -4.14 -22.96 19.24
CA LYS A 268 -3.57 -21.63 19.53
C LYS A 268 -3.66 -20.68 18.32
N GLU A 269 -3.49 -21.17 17.08
CA GLU A 269 -3.70 -20.42 15.86
C GLU A 269 -5.13 -19.90 15.76
N ALA A 270 -6.13 -20.77 15.97
CA ALA A 270 -7.54 -20.40 15.88
C ALA A 270 -7.94 -19.36 16.93
N GLU A 271 -7.49 -19.51 18.18
CA GLU A 271 -7.72 -18.53 19.25
C GLU A 271 -7.05 -17.19 18.97
N ALA A 272 -5.78 -17.22 18.56
CA ALA A 272 -5.01 -16.03 18.22
C ALA A 272 -5.60 -15.27 17.02
N PHE A 273 -6.02 -15.99 15.97
CA PHE A 273 -6.67 -15.40 14.80
C PHE A 273 -7.95 -14.65 15.20
N GLN A 274 -8.81 -15.26 16.01
CA GLN A 274 -10.04 -14.61 16.48
C GLN A 274 -9.76 -13.36 17.31
N GLY A 275 -8.80 -13.43 18.22
CA GLY A 275 -8.40 -12.25 19.01
C GLY A 275 -7.86 -11.10 18.15
N LEU A 276 -7.05 -11.42 17.16
CA LEU A 276 -6.48 -10.43 16.23
C LEU A 276 -7.52 -9.85 15.27
N LEU A 277 -8.52 -10.64 14.85
CA LEU A 277 -9.59 -10.21 13.95
C LEU A 277 -10.35 -8.99 14.51
N HIS A 278 -10.54 -8.92 15.81
CA HIS A 278 -11.25 -7.82 16.48
C HIS A 278 -10.32 -6.64 16.85
N SER A 279 -9.02 -6.74 16.62
CA SER A 279 -8.06 -5.69 16.95
C SER A 279 -8.24 -4.44 16.06
N ASP A 280 -7.91 -3.27 16.62
CA ASP A 280 -7.94 -2.02 15.86
C ASP A 280 -6.93 -2.04 14.70
N THR A 281 -5.80 -2.74 14.86
CA THR A 281 -4.83 -2.96 13.79
C THR A 281 -5.45 -3.71 12.61
N CYS A 282 -6.21 -4.77 12.86
CA CYS A 282 -6.90 -5.51 11.80
C CYS A 282 -7.95 -4.64 11.11
N LYS A 283 -8.80 -3.94 11.88
CA LYS A 283 -9.80 -3.01 11.32
C LYS A 283 -9.16 -1.97 10.41
N SER A 284 -8.06 -1.36 10.86
CA SER A 284 -7.31 -0.35 10.11
C SER A 284 -6.72 -0.91 8.82
N LEU A 285 -6.03 -2.05 8.88
CA LEU A 285 -5.38 -2.65 7.70
C LEU A 285 -6.39 -3.19 6.69
N VAL A 286 -7.52 -3.74 7.15
CA VAL A 286 -8.64 -4.14 6.29
C VAL A 286 -9.28 -2.92 5.62
N HIS A 287 -9.46 -1.82 6.35
CA HIS A 287 -9.90 -0.56 5.76
C HIS A 287 -8.97 -0.11 4.63
N ILE A 288 -7.65 -0.05 4.88
CA ILE A 288 -6.65 0.32 3.87
C ILE A 288 -6.69 -0.62 2.66
N PHE A 289 -6.85 -1.94 2.89
CA PHE A 289 -6.96 -2.92 1.82
C PHE A 289 -8.13 -2.63 0.86
N PHE A 290 -9.31 -2.29 1.39
CA PHE A 290 -10.47 -1.95 0.57
C PHE A 290 -10.39 -0.52 0.00
N ALA A 291 -9.92 0.43 0.79
CA ALA A 291 -9.71 1.81 0.35
C ALA A 291 -8.80 1.88 -0.88
N GLN A 292 -7.66 1.18 -0.85
CA GLN A 292 -6.73 1.12 -1.98
C GLN A 292 -7.36 0.55 -3.25
N ARG A 293 -8.19 -0.49 -3.13
CA ARG A 293 -8.91 -1.07 -4.27
C ARG A 293 -10.05 -0.17 -4.76
N GLY A 294 -10.57 0.64 -3.87
CA GLY A 294 -11.65 1.59 -4.16
C GLY A 294 -11.20 2.88 -4.85
N THR A 295 -9.91 3.23 -4.87
CA THR A 295 -9.43 4.52 -5.40
C THR A 295 -9.79 4.77 -6.87
N THR A 296 -9.96 3.70 -7.65
CA THR A 296 -10.32 3.79 -9.08
C THR A 296 -11.82 3.86 -9.34
N LYS A 297 -12.64 3.78 -8.30
CA LYS A 297 -14.08 4.02 -8.39
C LYS A 297 -14.34 5.52 -8.19
N VAL A 298 -14.42 6.25 -9.30
CA VAL A 298 -14.58 7.70 -9.34
C VAL A 298 -15.97 8.02 -9.93
N PRO A 299 -16.90 8.57 -9.15
CA PRO A 299 -18.22 8.97 -9.63
C PRO A 299 -18.12 9.95 -10.82
N GLY A 300 -19.00 9.78 -11.80
CA GLY A 300 -18.99 10.57 -13.04
C GLY A 300 -17.83 10.22 -13.99
N VAL A 301 -17.04 9.18 -13.70
CA VAL A 301 -15.95 8.69 -14.55
C VAL A 301 -16.03 7.19 -14.72
N SER A 302 -15.89 6.42 -13.63
CA SER A 302 -15.85 4.95 -13.68
C SER A 302 -17.23 4.32 -13.96
N ASP A 303 -18.30 5.03 -13.72
CA ASP A 303 -19.70 4.64 -13.96
C ASP A 303 -20.16 4.91 -15.40
N LEU A 304 -19.38 5.63 -16.20
CA LEU A 304 -19.66 5.88 -17.62
C LEU A 304 -19.37 4.67 -18.53
N GLY A 305 -18.80 3.58 -18.01
CA GLY A 305 -18.47 2.39 -18.79
C GLY A 305 -17.33 2.57 -19.80
N LEU A 306 -16.56 3.67 -19.68
CA LEU A 306 -15.42 3.95 -20.54
C LEU A 306 -14.32 2.92 -20.37
N LYS A 307 -13.72 2.48 -21.48
CA LYS A 307 -12.55 1.61 -21.46
C LYS A 307 -11.28 2.44 -21.67
N PRO A 308 -10.19 2.10 -20.95
CA PRO A 308 -8.93 2.80 -21.14
C PRO A 308 -8.40 2.58 -22.57
N ARG A 309 -7.91 3.65 -23.18
CA ARG A 309 -7.20 3.60 -24.47
C ARG A 309 -5.83 2.97 -24.26
N ARG A 310 -5.28 2.42 -25.32
CA ARG A 310 -3.96 1.82 -25.26
C ARG A 310 -2.89 2.92 -25.30
N ILE A 311 -2.14 3.06 -24.22
CA ILE A 311 -0.95 3.92 -24.14
C ILE A 311 0.29 3.03 -24.28
N ASN A 312 1.16 3.33 -25.25
CA ASN A 312 2.39 2.57 -25.50
C ASN A 312 3.64 3.46 -25.41
N LYS A 313 3.53 4.71 -25.90
CA LYS A 313 4.65 5.64 -26.03
C LYS A 313 4.38 6.89 -25.21
N VAL A 314 5.29 7.20 -24.30
CA VAL A 314 5.17 8.33 -23.38
C VAL A 314 6.38 9.24 -23.53
N ALA A 315 6.16 10.55 -23.67
CA ALA A 315 7.22 11.55 -23.64
C ALA A 315 7.32 12.20 -22.25
N ILE A 316 8.52 12.45 -21.78
CA ILE A 316 8.83 13.16 -20.53
C ILE A 316 9.59 14.43 -20.86
N LEU A 317 9.09 15.57 -20.39
CA LEU A 317 9.78 16.85 -20.49
C LEU A 317 10.51 17.15 -19.18
N GLY A 318 11.83 17.29 -19.25
CA GLY A 318 12.69 17.49 -18.09
C GLY A 318 13.29 16.19 -17.55
N GLY A 319 14.62 16.08 -17.60
CA GLY A 319 15.41 14.94 -17.11
C GLY A 319 15.92 15.14 -15.66
N GLY A 320 15.31 16.06 -14.91
CA GLY A 320 15.62 16.28 -13.50
C GLY A 320 15.29 15.06 -12.62
N LEU A 321 15.32 15.25 -11.31
CA LEU A 321 15.06 14.18 -10.33
C LEU A 321 13.69 13.52 -10.55
N MET A 322 12.65 14.32 -10.75
CA MET A 322 11.29 13.79 -10.97
C MET A 322 11.14 13.13 -12.34
N GLY A 323 11.51 13.81 -13.44
CA GLY A 323 11.33 13.26 -14.78
C GLY A 323 12.14 11.99 -15.02
N SER A 324 13.39 11.91 -14.55
CA SER A 324 14.18 10.68 -14.62
C SER A 324 13.58 9.53 -13.79
N GLY A 325 13.02 9.85 -12.62
CA GLY A 325 12.29 8.89 -11.80
C GLY A 325 11.02 8.37 -12.46
N ILE A 326 10.22 9.25 -13.09
CA ILE A 326 9.01 8.92 -13.84
C ILE A 326 9.36 8.04 -15.05
N ALA A 327 10.39 8.44 -15.83
CA ALA A 327 10.90 7.65 -16.94
C ALA A 327 11.31 6.23 -16.50
N THR A 328 12.01 6.13 -15.35
CA THR A 328 12.39 4.83 -14.77
C THR A 328 11.16 3.97 -14.47
N ALA A 329 10.11 4.53 -13.85
CA ALA A 329 8.89 3.79 -13.52
C ALA A 329 8.17 3.27 -14.78
N LEU A 330 8.12 4.08 -15.83
CA LEU A 330 7.48 3.74 -17.10
C LEU A 330 8.22 2.64 -17.85
N ILE A 331 9.55 2.75 -18.05
CA ILE A 331 10.32 1.71 -18.77
C ILE A 331 10.37 0.39 -18.00
N LEU A 332 10.37 0.42 -16.66
CA LEU A 332 10.24 -0.80 -15.83
C LEU A 332 8.92 -1.53 -16.05
N SER A 333 7.91 -0.82 -16.54
CA SER A 333 6.58 -1.35 -16.84
C SER A 333 6.35 -1.62 -18.32
N GLY A 334 7.40 -1.45 -19.15
CA GLY A 334 7.39 -1.82 -20.56
C GLY A 334 6.94 -0.71 -21.52
N TYR A 335 6.77 0.52 -21.06
CA TYR A 335 6.47 1.65 -21.93
C TYR A 335 7.70 2.09 -22.70
N SER A 336 7.51 2.48 -23.97
CA SER A 336 8.52 3.23 -24.74
C SER A 336 8.53 4.67 -24.26
N VAL A 337 9.70 5.20 -23.89
CA VAL A 337 9.82 6.53 -23.29
C VAL A 337 10.78 7.40 -24.09
N ILE A 338 10.35 8.63 -24.38
CA ILE A 338 11.20 9.70 -24.91
C ILE A 338 11.46 10.67 -23.77
N LEU A 339 12.73 10.90 -23.44
CA LEU A 339 13.16 11.92 -22.48
C LEU A 339 13.67 13.13 -23.26
N LYS A 340 12.97 14.26 -23.13
CA LYS A 340 13.36 15.53 -23.78
C LYS A 340 13.97 16.49 -22.77
N GLU A 341 15.07 17.10 -23.18
CA GLU A 341 15.73 18.18 -22.45
C GLU A 341 16.08 19.37 -23.38
N VAL A 342 16.54 20.47 -22.77
CA VAL A 342 16.86 21.72 -23.49
C VAL A 342 18.21 21.67 -24.19
N ASN A 343 19.12 20.79 -23.74
CA ASN A 343 20.43 20.58 -24.34
C ASN A 343 21.00 19.19 -24.01
N ASP A 344 22.04 18.77 -24.72
CA ASP A 344 22.69 17.48 -24.57
C ASP A 344 23.22 17.22 -23.15
N LYS A 345 23.77 18.25 -22.51
CA LYS A 345 24.31 18.12 -21.15
C LYS A 345 23.24 17.69 -20.14
N PHE A 346 22.09 18.34 -20.16
CA PHE A 346 20.97 17.98 -19.27
C PHE A 346 20.33 16.68 -19.68
N LEU A 347 20.24 16.41 -20.99
CA LEU A 347 19.72 15.12 -21.49
C LEU A 347 20.58 13.95 -21.00
N GLN A 348 21.91 14.05 -21.17
CA GLN A 348 22.82 13.00 -20.71
C GLN A 348 22.73 12.81 -19.18
N ALA A 349 22.68 13.89 -18.41
CA ALA A 349 22.50 13.82 -16.96
C ALA A 349 21.19 13.14 -16.57
N GLY A 350 20.09 13.37 -17.29
CA GLY A 350 18.81 12.70 -17.09
C GLY A 350 18.89 11.19 -17.38
N ILE A 351 19.48 10.82 -18.50
CA ILE A 351 19.70 9.42 -18.89
C ILE A 351 20.58 8.70 -17.86
N ASP A 352 21.63 9.34 -17.36
CA ASP A 352 22.54 8.77 -16.37
C ASP A 352 21.83 8.52 -15.02
N ARG A 353 20.90 9.40 -14.63
CA ARG A 353 20.02 9.14 -13.44
C ARG A 353 19.16 7.92 -13.65
N VAL A 354 18.53 7.74 -14.82
CA VAL A 354 17.74 6.54 -15.13
C VAL A 354 18.61 5.29 -15.07
N LYS A 355 19.80 5.32 -15.66
CA LYS A 355 20.77 4.22 -15.58
C LYS A 355 21.15 3.89 -14.13
N ALA A 356 21.40 4.91 -13.30
CA ALA A 356 21.74 4.74 -11.90
C ALA A 356 20.59 4.06 -11.10
N ASN A 357 19.33 4.50 -11.35
CA ASN A 357 18.15 3.88 -10.74
C ASN A 357 18.03 2.39 -11.09
N LEU A 358 18.23 2.03 -12.35
CA LEU A 358 18.19 0.63 -12.81
C LEU A 358 19.38 -0.19 -12.25
N LYS A 359 20.61 0.36 -12.29
CA LYS A 359 21.81 -0.30 -11.72
C LYS A 359 21.66 -0.60 -10.24
N SER A 360 21.02 0.31 -9.48
CA SER A 360 20.71 0.04 -8.06
C SER A 360 19.84 -1.21 -7.86
N ARG A 361 18.94 -1.51 -8.79
CA ARG A 361 18.12 -2.72 -8.74
C ARG A 361 18.92 -3.98 -9.08
N VAL A 362 19.83 -3.88 -10.05
CA VAL A 362 20.76 -4.98 -10.37
C VAL A 362 21.67 -5.31 -9.18
N LYS A 363 22.26 -4.28 -8.57
CA LYS A 363 23.13 -4.44 -7.38
C LYS A 363 22.40 -5.08 -6.19
N LYS A 364 21.12 -4.83 -6.04
CA LYS A 364 20.26 -5.43 -5.00
C LYS A 364 19.72 -6.83 -5.36
N GLY A 365 20.11 -7.40 -6.50
CA GLY A 365 19.61 -8.70 -6.96
C GLY A 365 18.15 -8.71 -7.44
N ASN A 366 17.53 -7.54 -7.59
CA ASN A 366 16.12 -7.41 -8.01
C ASN A 366 15.92 -7.35 -9.53
N MET A 367 17.02 -7.41 -10.31
CA MET A 367 17.00 -7.33 -11.77
C MET A 367 18.26 -8.02 -12.34
N SER A 368 18.10 -8.85 -13.38
CA SER A 368 19.25 -9.40 -14.12
C SER A 368 19.87 -8.34 -15.05
N GLN A 369 21.12 -8.54 -15.46
CA GLN A 369 21.81 -7.66 -16.41
C GLN A 369 21.09 -7.63 -17.78
N GLU A 370 20.66 -8.78 -18.28
CA GLU A 370 19.89 -8.88 -19.53
C GLU A 370 18.59 -8.03 -19.45
N LYS A 371 17.86 -8.14 -18.32
CA LYS A 371 16.65 -7.34 -18.12
C LYS A 371 16.96 -5.85 -18.01
N TYR A 372 18.11 -5.48 -17.42
CA TYR A 372 18.56 -4.07 -17.38
C TYR A 372 18.72 -3.51 -18.80
N GLU A 373 19.44 -4.22 -19.69
CA GLU A 373 19.70 -3.79 -21.07
C GLU A 373 18.40 -3.68 -21.87
N LYS A 374 17.55 -4.70 -21.79
CA LYS A 374 16.23 -4.70 -22.42
C LYS A 374 15.35 -3.56 -21.91
N THR A 375 15.37 -3.26 -20.61
CA THR A 375 14.58 -2.15 -20.05
C THR A 375 15.12 -0.80 -20.48
N LEU A 376 16.45 -0.63 -20.47
CA LEU A 376 17.09 0.62 -20.88
C LEU A 376 16.89 0.93 -22.39
N SER A 377 16.77 -0.08 -23.25
CA SER A 377 16.51 0.10 -24.68
C SER A 377 15.15 0.75 -24.99
N LEU A 378 14.23 0.78 -24.01
CA LEU A 378 12.95 1.48 -24.13
C LEU A 378 13.06 3.00 -23.96
N LEU A 379 14.21 3.52 -23.51
CA LEU A 379 14.46 4.94 -23.32
C LEU A 379 15.20 5.53 -24.51
N LYS A 380 14.65 6.61 -25.06
CA LYS A 380 15.28 7.44 -26.10
C LYS A 380 15.39 8.88 -25.61
N GLY A 381 16.47 9.57 -26.00
CA GLY A 381 16.65 11.01 -25.78
C GLY A 381 16.16 11.84 -26.94
N ALA A 382 15.72 13.08 -26.69
CA ALA A 382 15.34 14.06 -27.68
C ALA A 382 15.67 15.50 -27.21
N LEU A 383 15.92 16.39 -28.14
CA LEU A 383 16.14 17.83 -27.87
C LEU A 383 15.03 18.72 -28.47
N ASP A 384 14.24 18.18 -29.38
CA ASP A 384 13.12 18.84 -30.04
C ASP A 384 11.80 18.10 -29.86
N TYR A 385 10.73 18.59 -30.47
CA TYR A 385 9.39 18.00 -30.42
C TYR A 385 9.05 17.10 -31.62
N GLU A 386 9.92 16.92 -32.60
CA GLU A 386 9.61 16.14 -33.79
C GLU A 386 9.24 14.68 -33.49
N SER A 387 9.88 14.12 -32.46
CA SER A 387 9.62 12.76 -32.00
C SER A 387 8.30 12.60 -31.18
N PHE A 388 7.55 13.72 -31.00
CA PHE A 388 6.30 13.71 -30.20
C PHE A 388 5.07 13.51 -31.07
N ARG A 389 5.19 13.45 -32.39
CA ARG A 389 4.05 13.32 -33.32
C ARG A 389 3.24 12.06 -33.14
N ASP A 390 3.81 11.02 -32.57
CA ASP A 390 3.19 9.70 -32.35
C ASP A 390 3.16 9.24 -30.89
N VAL A 391 3.34 10.17 -29.94
CA VAL A 391 3.22 9.84 -28.51
C VAL A 391 1.76 9.84 -28.08
N ASP A 392 1.43 8.90 -27.18
CA ASP A 392 0.09 8.76 -26.62
C ASP A 392 -0.12 9.66 -25.40
N MET A 393 0.94 9.99 -24.69
CA MET A 393 0.93 10.82 -23.48
C MET A 393 2.24 11.59 -23.32
N VAL A 394 2.15 12.82 -22.86
CA VAL A 394 3.29 13.63 -22.42
C VAL A 394 3.16 13.89 -20.92
N ILE A 395 4.25 13.77 -20.17
CA ILE A 395 4.33 14.18 -18.76
C ILE A 395 5.38 15.28 -18.65
N GLU A 396 4.94 16.50 -18.37
CA GLU A 396 5.81 17.64 -18.13
C GLU A 396 6.32 17.63 -16.67
N ALA A 397 7.63 17.67 -16.49
CA ALA A 397 8.32 17.65 -15.19
C ALA A 397 9.49 18.67 -15.16
N VAL A 398 9.25 19.87 -15.70
CA VAL A 398 10.21 20.97 -15.69
C VAL A 398 10.07 21.83 -14.43
N ILE A 399 10.87 22.89 -14.31
CA ILE A 399 10.83 23.83 -13.18
C ILE A 399 9.44 24.48 -13.03
N GLU A 400 9.10 24.85 -11.79
CA GLU A 400 7.80 25.47 -11.45
C GLU A 400 7.76 26.95 -11.90
N ASN A 401 7.48 27.16 -13.18
CA ASN A 401 7.29 28.48 -13.79
C ASN A 401 6.07 28.47 -14.69
N VAL A 402 5.05 29.29 -14.37
CA VAL A 402 3.77 29.33 -15.09
C VAL A 402 3.95 29.68 -16.57
N SER A 403 4.69 30.73 -16.89
CA SER A 403 4.87 31.18 -18.26
C SER A 403 5.58 30.15 -19.13
N LEU A 404 6.60 29.48 -18.58
CA LEU A 404 7.29 28.37 -19.25
C LEU A 404 6.36 27.20 -19.52
N LYS A 405 5.56 26.79 -18.52
CA LYS A 405 4.62 25.69 -18.68
C LYS A 405 3.52 26.03 -19.70
N GLN A 406 2.99 27.25 -19.69
CA GLN A 406 2.04 27.70 -20.70
C GLN A 406 2.62 27.61 -22.13
N GLN A 407 3.88 28.04 -22.33
CA GLN A 407 4.53 27.94 -23.63
C GLN A 407 4.73 26.47 -24.05
N ILE A 408 5.18 25.61 -23.13
CA ILE A 408 5.33 24.17 -23.37
C ILE A 408 3.99 23.54 -23.81
N PHE A 409 2.87 23.83 -23.12
CA PHE A 409 1.57 23.24 -23.45
C PHE A 409 1.03 23.75 -24.79
N LEU A 410 1.34 25.00 -25.19
CA LEU A 410 1.09 25.52 -26.54
C LEU A 410 1.88 24.76 -27.61
N ASP A 411 3.15 24.47 -27.35
CA ASP A 411 3.99 23.73 -28.29
C ASP A 411 3.52 22.26 -28.38
N LEU A 412 3.17 21.62 -27.27
CA LEU A 412 2.61 20.26 -27.25
C LEU A 412 1.28 20.17 -28.04
N GLU A 413 0.45 21.21 -27.98
CA GLU A 413 -0.79 21.26 -28.77
C GLU A 413 -0.51 21.23 -30.29
N LYS A 414 0.59 21.82 -30.75
CA LYS A 414 0.98 21.84 -32.16
C LYS A 414 1.61 20.53 -32.64
N PHE A 415 2.42 19.90 -31.79
CA PHE A 415 3.24 18.74 -32.21
C PHE A 415 2.55 17.40 -31.94
N CYS A 416 1.75 17.29 -30.86
CA CYS A 416 1.10 16.06 -30.46
C CYS A 416 -0.25 15.86 -31.18
N THR A 417 -0.65 14.59 -31.32
CA THR A 417 -1.97 14.24 -31.85
C THR A 417 -3.11 14.79 -30.97
N PRO A 418 -4.33 15.01 -31.51
CA PRO A 418 -5.46 15.55 -30.75
C PRO A 418 -5.90 14.68 -29.56
N HIS A 419 -5.57 13.39 -29.53
CA HIS A 419 -5.91 12.45 -28.46
C HIS A 419 -4.76 12.18 -27.48
N CYS A 420 -3.60 12.80 -27.70
CA CYS A 420 -2.46 12.71 -26.78
C CYS A 420 -2.83 13.35 -25.44
N ILE A 421 -2.58 12.66 -24.35
CA ILE A 421 -2.78 13.18 -22.98
C ILE A 421 -1.65 14.14 -22.64
N LEU A 422 -1.99 15.32 -22.15
CA LEU A 422 -1.04 16.35 -21.74
C LEU A 422 -1.05 16.45 -20.21
N ALA A 423 -0.11 15.77 -19.56
CA ALA A 423 -0.02 15.72 -18.11
C ALA A 423 1.08 16.66 -17.58
N SER A 424 0.85 17.29 -16.43
CA SER A 424 1.86 18.03 -15.68
C SER A 424 2.14 17.35 -14.34
N ASN A 425 3.42 17.25 -13.96
CA ASN A 425 3.84 16.78 -12.64
C ASN A 425 3.99 17.94 -11.63
N THR A 426 3.42 19.12 -11.92
CA THR A 426 3.42 20.22 -10.94
C THR A 426 2.87 19.79 -9.59
N SER A 427 3.36 20.37 -8.52
CA SER A 427 2.90 20.13 -7.16
C SER A 427 2.01 21.24 -6.59
N THR A 428 2.03 22.43 -7.21
CA THR A 428 1.42 23.64 -6.64
C THR A 428 0.72 24.54 -7.66
N ILE A 429 1.11 24.49 -8.94
CA ILE A 429 0.55 25.38 -9.96
C ILE A 429 -0.84 24.91 -10.37
N ASP A 430 -1.79 25.85 -10.41
CA ASP A 430 -3.13 25.62 -10.92
C ASP A 430 -3.10 25.15 -12.39
N LEU A 431 -3.68 23.99 -12.67
CA LEU A 431 -3.74 23.41 -14.00
C LEU A 431 -4.55 24.26 -14.99
N ASN A 432 -5.52 25.04 -14.50
CA ASN A 432 -6.26 25.97 -15.35
C ASN A 432 -5.33 27.07 -15.91
N LEU A 433 -4.39 27.58 -15.10
CA LEU A 433 -3.39 28.55 -15.57
C LEU A 433 -2.45 27.93 -16.61
N ILE A 434 -2.01 26.67 -16.39
CA ILE A 434 -1.15 25.97 -17.35
C ILE A 434 -1.83 25.85 -18.72
N GLY A 435 -3.13 25.49 -18.72
CA GLY A 435 -3.91 25.27 -19.93
C GLY A 435 -4.57 26.52 -20.51
N GLU A 436 -4.44 27.68 -19.87
CA GLU A 436 -5.22 28.89 -20.20
C GLU A 436 -5.08 29.33 -21.67
N LYS A 437 -3.86 29.22 -22.23
CA LYS A 437 -3.56 29.63 -23.60
C LYS A 437 -3.84 28.55 -24.65
N THR A 438 -4.23 27.34 -24.26
CA THR A 438 -4.49 26.21 -25.16
C THR A 438 -5.98 26.03 -25.43
N LYS A 439 -6.31 25.37 -26.54
CA LYS A 439 -7.66 24.89 -26.87
C LYS A 439 -7.88 23.45 -26.42
N SER A 440 -6.84 22.79 -25.87
CA SER A 440 -6.80 21.36 -25.52
C SER A 440 -6.98 21.10 -24.03
N GLN A 441 -7.76 21.93 -23.35
CA GLN A 441 -7.96 21.87 -21.89
C GLN A 441 -8.65 20.56 -21.44
N ASP A 442 -9.40 19.93 -22.32
CA ASP A 442 -10.10 18.66 -22.08
C ASP A 442 -9.15 17.46 -21.94
N ARG A 443 -7.91 17.57 -22.46
CA ARG A 443 -6.87 16.55 -22.37
C ARG A 443 -5.72 16.92 -21.43
N ILE A 444 -5.84 18.04 -20.71
CA ILE A 444 -4.89 18.46 -19.67
C ILE A 444 -5.28 17.85 -18.34
N ILE A 445 -4.28 17.25 -17.66
CA ILE A 445 -4.45 16.56 -16.38
C ILE A 445 -3.18 16.69 -15.53
N GLY A 446 -3.32 16.66 -14.22
CA GLY A 446 -2.17 16.53 -13.31
C GLY A 446 -1.81 15.06 -13.12
N ALA A 447 -0.52 14.76 -13.25
CA ALA A 447 0.06 13.46 -12.89
C ALA A 447 1.14 13.70 -11.84
N HIS A 448 0.72 13.93 -10.61
CA HIS A 448 1.59 14.30 -9.50
C HIS A 448 2.21 13.05 -8.87
N PHE A 449 3.48 12.83 -9.17
CA PHE A 449 4.33 11.80 -8.58
C PHE A 449 5.06 12.34 -7.34
N PHE A 450 5.38 11.44 -6.41
CA PHE A 450 6.11 11.76 -5.20
C PHE A 450 7.57 11.29 -5.29
N SER A 451 8.49 12.05 -4.73
CA SER A 451 9.93 11.74 -4.79
C SER A 451 10.32 10.65 -3.77
N PRO A 452 11.09 9.62 -4.19
CA PRO A 452 11.56 9.29 -5.55
C PRO A 452 10.45 8.65 -6.40
N ALA A 453 10.19 9.20 -7.62
CA ALA A 453 9.02 8.82 -8.42
C ALA A 453 8.95 7.33 -8.81
N HIS A 454 10.07 6.65 -8.97
CA HIS A 454 10.13 5.21 -9.27
C HIS A 454 9.93 4.31 -8.04
N VAL A 455 9.87 4.89 -6.84
CA VAL A 455 9.74 4.15 -5.54
C VAL A 455 8.39 4.42 -4.89
N MET A 456 8.02 5.70 -4.73
CA MET A 456 6.80 6.09 -3.99
C MET A 456 5.54 5.51 -4.64
N PRO A 457 4.64 4.90 -3.84
CA PRO A 457 3.52 4.12 -4.37
C PRO A 457 2.36 4.97 -4.89
N LEU A 458 2.22 6.22 -4.46
CA LEU A 458 1.08 7.09 -4.81
C LEU A 458 1.27 7.77 -6.16
N LEU A 459 0.20 7.86 -6.93
CA LEU A 459 0.03 8.77 -8.06
C LEU A 459 -1.23 9.59 -7.83
N GLU A 460 -1.09 10.89 -7.59
CA GLU A 460 -2.21 11.81 -7.44
C GLU A 460 -2.61 12.34 -8.82
N ILE A 461 -3.80 11.98 -9.27
CA ILE A 461 -4.36 12.37 -10.56
C ILE A 461 -5.24 13.58 -10.35
N VAL A 462 -4.80 14.74 -10.85
CA VAL A 462 -5.48 16.01 -10.61
C VAL A 462 -6.31 16.40 -11.82
N ARG A 463 -7.62 16.49 -11.62
CA ARG A 463 -8.57 16.89 -12.67
C ARG A 463 -9.04 18.33 -12.50
N THR A 464 -9.26 19.01 -13.61
CA THR A 464 -10.03 20.25 -13.67
C THR A 464 -11.48 19.95 -14.10
N PRO A 465 -12.41 20.89 -13.99
CA PRO A 465 -13.78 20.73 -14.54
C PRO A 465 -13.79 20.49 -16.06
N LYS A 466 -12.74 20.85 -16.78
CA LYS A 466 -12.61 20.68 -18.23
C LYS A 466 -11.96 19.36 -18.64
N THR A 467 -11.23 18.67 -17.73
CA THR A 467 -10.58 17.40 -18.03
C THR A 467 -11.61 16.33 -18.39
N SER A 468 -11.47 15.72 -19.57
CA SER A 468 -12.43 14.71 -20.04
C SER A 468 -12.36 13.41 -19.20
N PRO A 469 -13.49 12.74 -18.95
CA PRO A 469 -13.51 11.46 -18.25
C PRO A 469 -12.62 10.37 -18.88
N GLN A 470 -12.50 10.38 -20.21
CA GLN A 470 -11.63 9.42 -20.92
C GLN A 470 -10.16 9.56 -20.52
N VAL A 471 -9.66 10.79 -20.41
CA VAL A 471 -8.28 11.07 -19.99
C VAL A 471 -8.03 10.58 -18.56
N ILE A 472 -9.01 10.73 -17.67
CA ILE A 472 -8.91 10.24 -16.29
C ILE A 472 -8.85 8.71 -16.27
N VAL A 473 -9.71 8.03 -17.05
CA VAL A 473 -9.72 6.56 -17.17
C VAL A 473 -8.39 6.03 -17.70
N ASP A 474 -7.82 6.68 -18.71
CA ASP A 474 -6.54 6.31 -19.29
C ASP A 474 -5.39 6.44 -18.27
N LEU A 475 -5.35 7.55 -17.53
CA LEU A 475 -4.29 7.77 -16.54
C LEU A 475 -4.44 6.87 -15.30
N LEU A 476 -5.67 6.51 -14.93
CA LEU A 476 -5.94 5.48 -13.91
C LEU A 476 -5.35 4.13 -14.32
N ASP A 477 -5.50 3.74 -15.58
CA ASP A 477 -4.95 2.48 -16.12
C ASP A 477 -3.43 2.50 -16.17
N VAL A 478 -2.83 3.61 -16.66
CA VAL A 478 -1.37 3.81 -16.65
C VAL A 478 -0.84 3.71 -15.21
N GLY A 479 -1.47 4.41 -14.26
CA GLY A 479 -1.08 4.37 -12.85
C GLY A 479 -1.01 2.94 -12.29
N LYS A 480 -2.03 2.13 -12.57
CA LYS A 480 -2.05 0.71 -12.18
C LYS A 480 -0.94 -0.11 -12.86
N LYS A 481 -0.74 0.07 -14.16
CA LYS A 481 0.28 -0.66 -14.93
C LYS A 481 1.70 -0.35 -14.45
N ILE A 482 1.98 0.88 -14.04
CA ILE A 482 3.26 1.26 -13.44
C ILE A 482 3.35 0.94 -11.94
N LYS A 483 2.39 0.15 -11.42
CA LYS A 483 2.33 -0.32 -10.03
C LYS A 483 2.21 0.81 -9.00
N LYS A 484 1.55 1.90 -9.37
CA LYS A 484 1.13 2.96 -8.46
C LYS A 484 -0.30 2.74 -7.99
N THR A 485 -0.64 3.33 -6.87
CA THR A 485 -2.02 3.49 -6.43
C THR A 485 -2.49 4.88 -6.88
N PRO A 486 -3.33 4.97 -7.92
CA PRO A 486 -3.83 6.25 -8.40
C PRO A 486 -4.97 6.73 -7.51
N VAL A 487 -4.96 8.02 -7.15
CA VAL A 487 -6.05 8.71 -6.44
C VAL A 487 -6.44 9.93 -7.25
N VAL A 488 -7.72 10.06 -7.57
CA VAL A 488 -8.25 11.20 -8.34
C VAL A 488 -8.70 12.30 -7.41
N VAL A 489 -8.18 13.52 -7.62
CA VAL A 489 -8.48 14.71 -6.83
C VAL A 489 -8.80 15.91 -7.72
N GLY A 490 -9.49 16.91 -7.16
CA GLY A 490 -9.72 18.20 -7.81
C GLY A 490 -8.48 19.08 -7.81
N ASN A 491 -8.45 20.04 -8.73
CA ASN A 491 -7.40 21.04 -8.86
C ASN A 491 -7.55 22.13 -7.79
N CYS A 492 -6.53 22.30 -6.95
CA CYS A 492 -6.40 23.38 -5.97
C CYS A 492 -4.92 23.55 -5.58
N THR A 493 -4.58 24.60 -4.85
CA THR A 493 -3.22 24.81 -4.34
C THR A 493 -2.78 23.66 -3.46
N GLY A 494 -1.71 22.96 -3.83
CA GLY A 494 -1.16 21.82 -3.10
C GLY A 494 -1.95 20.53 -3.19
N PHE A 495 -3.01 20.50 -4.03
CA PHE A 495 -3.89 19.34 -4.24
C PHE A 495 -4.41 18.75 -2.91
N ALA A 496 -4.49 17.43 -2.76
CA ALA A 496 -4.93 16.86 -1.48
C ALA A 496 -3.76 16.56 -0.54
N VAL A 497 -2.69 15.94 -1.05
CA VAL A 497 -1.58 15.47 -0.20
C VAL A 497 -0.80 16.63 0.40
N ASN A 498 -0.35 17.59 -0.41
CA ASN A 498 0.44 18.72 0.10
C ASN A 498 -0.40 19.65 0.98
N ARG A 499 -1.72 19.78 0.72
CA ARG A 499 -2.63 20.49 1.62
C ARG A 499 -2.66 19.86 3.01
N MET A 500 -2.78 18.53 3.12
CA MET A 500 -2.75 17.83 4.40
C MET A 500 -1.34 17.87 5.03
N PHE A 501 -0.31 17.86 4.21
CA PHE A 501 1.08 17.77 4.69
C PHE A 501 1.60 19.10 5.26
N PHE A 502 1.10 20.22 4.73
CA PHE A 502 1.56 21.54 5.15
C PHE A 502 1.25 21.85 6.63
N PRO A 503 0.04 21.64 7.17
CA PRO A 503 -0.25 21.84 8.59
C PRO A 503 0.64 20.99 9.52
N TYR A 504 1.06 19.79 9.08
CA TYR A 504 1.95 18.91 9.83
C TYR A 504 3.29 19.59 10.15
N THR A 505 3.91 20.24 9.17
CA THR A 505 5.17 20.96 9.35
C THR A 505 4.97 22.24 10.15
N GLN A 506 3.90 22.98 9.87
CA GLN A 506 3.63 24.25 10.56
C GLN A 506 3.31 24.07 12.03
N ALA A 507 2.57 23.02 12.39
CA ALA A 507 2.31 22.68 13.80
C ALA A 507 3.62 22.42 14.57
N ALA A 508 4.55 21.69 13.94
CA ALA A 508 5.85 21.42 14.53
C ALA A 508 6.67 22.71 14.78
N LEU A 509 6.69 23.63 13.81
CA LEU A 509 7.37 24.92 13.94
C LEU A 509 6.74 25.78 15.06
N LEU A 510 5.40 25.84 15.11
CA LEU A 510 4.66 26.55 16.16
C LEU A 510 5.03 26.02 17.56
N LEU A 511 5.06 24.70 17.73
CA LEU A 511 5.41 24.06 19.00
C LEU A 511 6.83 24.42 19.42
N VAL A 512 7.81 24.39 18.51
CA VAL A 512 9.21 24.71 18.79
C VAL A 512 9.41 26.16 19.16
N GLU A 513 8.79 27.08 18.45
CA GLU A 513 8.86 28.51 18.77
C GLU A 513 8.20 28.84 20.11
N ARG A 514 7.32 27.97 20.63
CA ARG A 514 6.71 28.12 21.97
C ARG A 514 7.34 27.26 23.06
N GLY A 515 8.45 26.57 22.76
CA GLY A 515 9.30 25.95 23.77
C GLY A 515 9.39 24.43 23.76
N THR A 516 8.68 23.73 22.88
CA THR A 516 8.82 22.27 22.74
C THR A 516 10.15 21.93 22.06
N ASP A 517 10.83 20.87 22.49
CA ASP A 517 12.11 20.44 21.93
C ASP A 517 11.93 19.78 20.56
N ILE A 518 12.74 20.18 19.56
CA ILE A 518 12.75 19.69 18.19
C ILE A 518 12.89 18.16 18.15
N TYR A 519 13.85 17.62 18.88
CA TYR A 519 14.20 16.22 18.84
C TYR A 519 13.20 15.35 19.61
N GLN A 520 12.51 15.93 20.62
CA GLN A 520 11.38 15.28 21.27
C GLN A 520 10.23 15.09 20.29
N ILE A 521 9.87 16.14 19.53
CA ILE A 521 8.80 16.04 18.50
C ILE A 521 9.13 14.95 17.51
N ASP A 522 10.32 14.94 16.94
CA ASP A 522 10.70 13.92 15.94
C ASP A 522 10.68 12.49 16.50
N ARG A 523 11.14 12.30 17.75
CA ARG A 523 11.07 10.99 18.43
C ARG A 523 9.64 10.54 18.66
N VAL A 524 8.76 11.43 19.14
CA VAL A 524 7.36 11.10 19.42
C VAL A 524 6.62 10.75 18.14
N ILE A 525 6.81 11.51 17.08
CA ILE A 525 6.16 11.28 15.80
C ILE A 525 6.66 9.98 15.15
N THR A 526 7.96 9.68 15.26
CA THR A 526 8.51 8.39 14.81
C THR A 526 7.96 7.21 15.64
N LYS A 527 7.85 7.39 16.97
CA LYS A 527 7.22 6.40 17.86
C LYS A 527 5.74 6.17 17.54
N PHE A 528 5.02 7.22 17.12
CA PHE A 528 3.63 7.11 16.63
C PHE A 528 3.51 6.20 15.40
N GLY A 529 4.57 6.13 14.59
CA GLY A 529 4.68 5.23 13.43
C GLY A 529 5.01 5.92 12.11
N MET A 530 5.25 7.22 12.09
CA MET A 530 5.75 7.90 10.90
C MET A 530 7.18 7.42 10.59
N PRO A 531 7.57 7.34 9.31
CA PRO A 531 8.93 6.94 8.91
C PRO A 531 10.02 7.84 9.49
N MET A 532 9.69 9.13 9.68
CA MET A 532 10.55 10.16 10.29
C MET A 532 9.70 11.29 10.84
N GLY A 533 10.25 12.04 11.76
CA GLY A 533 9.61 13.23 12.29
C GLY A 533 9.66 14.42 11.33
N PRO A 534 8.89 15.50 11.61
CA PRO A 534 8.73 16.64 10.70
C PRO A 534 10.04 17.37 10.40
N PHE A 535 10.93 17.49 11.36
CA PHE A 535 12.21 18.22 11.17
C PHE A 535 13.21 17.39 10.37
N ARG A 536 13.31 16.10 10.63
CA ARG A 536 14.12 15.18 9.83
C ARG A 536 13.63 15.11 8.37
N LEU A 537 12.32 15.16 8.18
CA LEU A 537 11.72 15.20 6.86
C LEU A 537 12.02 16.51 6.13
N CYS A 538 11.94 17.63 6.84
CA CYS A 538 12.28 18.96 6.29
C CYS A 538 13.72 19.01 5.78
N ASP A 539 14.66 18.43 6.54
CA ASP A 539 16.06 18.29 6.13
C ASP A 539 16.24 17.44 4.88
N LEU A 540 15.46 16.35 4.76
CA LEU A 540 15.50 15.45 3.62
C LEU A 540 14.96 16.11 2.33
N VAL A 541 13.82 16.82 2.44
CA VAL A 541 13.18 17.52 1.31
C VAL A 541 13.99 18.73 0.85
N GLY A 542 14.66 19.39 1.80
CA GLY A 542 15.43 20.60 1.58
C GLY A 542 14.63 21.88 1.81
N PHE A 543 15.28 22.87 2.40
CA PHE A 543 14.63 24.10 2.85
C PHE A 543 14.09 24.97 1.69
N GLY A 544 14.75 24.94 0.54
CA GLY A 544 14.27 25.67 -0.63
C GLY A 544 12.87 25.26 -1.05
N VAL A 545 12.58 23.94 -1.05
CA VAL A 545 11.24 23.42 -1.37
C VAL A 545 10.25 23.77 -0.26
N ALA A 546 10.66 23.67 1.02
CA ALA A 546 9.82 24.00 2.15
C ALA A 546 9.40 25.50 2.13
N ILE A 547 10.33 26.40 1.82
CA ILE A 547 10.07 27.84 1.73
C ILE A 547 9.15 28.16 0.53
N ALA A 548 9.41 27.59 -0.65
CA ALA A 548 8.59 27.81 -1.83
C ALA A 548 7.15 27.33 -1.62
N THR A 549 6.98 26.13 -1.07
CA THR A 549 5.65 25.59 -0.74
C THR A 549 4.97 26.42 0.34
N GLY A 550 5.69 26.78 1.41
CA GLY A 550 5.19 27.62 2.48
C GLY A 550 4.67 28.97 1.99
N GLY A 551 5.40 29.63 1.07
CA GLY A 551 4.99 30.87 0.43
C GLY A 551 3.65 30.75 -0.29
N GLN A 552 3.43 29.67 -1.03
CA GLN A 552 2.16 29.42 -1.74
C GLN A 552 0.99 29.23 -0.75
N PHE A 553 1.19 28.54 0.35
CA PHE A 553 0.16 28.37 1.38
C PHE A 553 -0.16 29.66 2.13
N VAL A 554 0.86 30.45 2.46
CA VAL A 554 0.67 31.79 3.08
C VAL A 554 -0.13 32.72 2.17
N LEU A 555 0.13 32.64 0.86
CA LEU A 555 -0.58 33.48 -0.13
C LEU A 555 -2.05 33.05 -0.29
N ASN A 556 -2.30 31.76 -0.36
CA ASN A 556 -3.63 31.22 -0.67
C ASN A 556 -4.51 30.97 0.55
N PHE A 557 -3.92 30.79 1.73
CA PHE A 557 -4.61 30.42 2.97
C PHE A 557 -4.09 31.21 4.18
N PRO A 558 -4.04 32.57 4.11
CA PRO A 558 -3.40 33.38 5.16
C PRO A 558 -4.08 33.27 6.52
N GLU A 559 -5.39 32.99 6.55
CA GLU A 559 -6.21 32.96 7.77
C GLU A 559 -5.94 31.74 8.66
N ARG A 560 -5.30 30.70 8.10
CA ARG A 560 -5.03 29.43 8.79
C ARG A 560 -3.60 28.94 8.66
N THR A 561 -2.70 29.85 8.31
CA THR A 561 -1.28 29.55 8.14
C THR A 561 -0.47 30.11 9.29
N TYR A 562 0.39 29.29 9.91
CA TYR A 562 1.39 29.76 10.87
C TYR A 562 2.66 30.19 10.14
N LYS A 563 3.05 31.45 10.32
CA LYS A 563 4.25 32.01 9.68
C LYS A 563 5.45 31.86 10.63
N SER A 564 6.41 31.01 10.28
CA SER A 564 7.66 30.85 11.00
C SER A 564 8.82 31.37 10.17
N MET A 565 9.72 32.10 10.82
CA MET A 565 10.98 32.54 10.21
C MET A 565 12.13 31.55 10.43
N LEU A 566 11.90 30.45 11.13
CA LEU A 566 12.95 29.51 11.53
C LEU A 566 13.69 28.92 10.31
N ILE A 567 12.95 28.38 9.33
CA ILE A 567 13.56 27.81 8.12
C ILE A 567 14.22 28.87 7.23
N PRO A 568 13.61 30.07 6.95
CA PRO A 568 14.28 31.16 6.26
C PRO A 568 15.60 31.59 6.89
N LEU A 569 15.64 31.80 8.20
CA LEU A 569 16.86 32.18 8.93
C LEU A 569 17.99 31.15 8.80
N MET A 570 17.64 29.87 8.86
CA MET A 570 18.61 28.78 8.66
C MET A 570 19.11 28.73 7.21
N GLN A 571 18.23 28.98 6.24
CA GLN A 571 18.58 29.04 4.81
C GLN A 571 19.53 30.19 4.49
N GLU A 572 19.37 31.38 5.08
CA GLU A 572 20.28 32.50 4.97
C GLU A 572 21.72 32.14 5.37
N ASP A 573 21.88 31.34 6.42
CA ASP A 573 23.16 30.81 6.88
C ASP A 573 23.62 29.56 6.09
N LYS A 574 23.05 29.30 4.91
CA LYS A 574 23.38 28.16 4.03
C LYS A 574 23.16 26.79 4.70
N ARG A 575 22.28 26.73 5.68
CA ARG A 575 21.80 25.47 6.26
C ARG A 575 20.56 25.02 5.49
N SER A 576 20.72 24.14 4.51
CA SER A 576 19.62 23.74 3.60
C SER A 576 19.20 22.29 3.78
N GLY A 577 19.48 21.70 4.93
CA GLY A 577 19.15 20.31 5.23
C GLY A 577 20.25 19.31 4.87
N GLU A 578 19.87 18.09 4.53
CA GLU A 578 20.80 16.98 4.29
C GLU A 578 21.76 17.23 3.11
N THR A 579 21.35 18.01 2.12
CA THR A 579 22.18 18.35 0.95
C THR A 579 23.42 19.16 1.31
N THR A 580 23.31 20.05 2.31
CA THR A 580 24.42 20.83 2.86
C THR A 580 25.03 20.19 4.10
N ARG A 581 24.61 18.99 4.46
CA ARG A 581 24.95 18.27 5.69
C ARG A 581 24.61 19.01 7.00
N ARG A 582 23.87 20.09 6.93
CA ARG A 582 23.42 20.91 8.05
C ARG A 582 22.00 21.43 7.79
N GLY A 583 21.09 21.03 8.63
CA GLY A 583 19.70 21.48 8.68
C GLY A 583 19.27 21.61 10.12
N PHE A 584 18.14 21.01 10.51
CA PHE A 584 17.77 20.80 11.91
C PHE A 584 18.69 19.81 12.62
N TYR A 585 19.35 18.95 11.83
CA TYR A 585 20.38 18.01 12.25
C TYR A 585 21.70 18.32 11.57
N VAL A 586 22.78 17.80 12.15
CA VAL A 586 24.10 17.70 11.50
C VAL A 586 24.28 16.27 10.98
N TYR A 587 24.79 16.13 9.78
CA TYR A 587 24.94 14.85 9.10
C TYR A 587 26.42 14.47 8.97
N ASP A 588 26.77 13.28 9.45
CA ASP A 588 28.11 12.73 9.28
C ASP A 588 28.35 12.25 7.82
N GLU A 589 29.54 11.72 7.56
CA GLU A 589 29.90 11.23 6.21
C GLU A 589 28.98 10.10 5.71
N LYS A 590 28.42 9.32 6.63
CA LYS A 590 27.46 8.24 6.36
C LYS A 590 26.00 8.72 6.30
N ARG A 591 25.78 10.04 6.33
CA ARG A 591 24.46 10.70 6.38
C ARG A 591 23.62 10.33 7.61
N LYS A 592 24.25 9.95 8.70
CA LYS A 592 23.56 9.77 9.98
C LYS A 592 23.24 11.14 10.58
N ALA A 593 21.98 11.33 10.94
CA ALA A 593 21.50 12.55 11.58
C ALA A 593 21.90 12.58 13.06
N ASN A 594 22.49 13.69 13.51
CA ASN A 594 22.84 13.94 14.90
C ASN A 594 22.25 15.28 15.33
N PRO A 595 21.75 15.42 16.57
CA PRO A 595 21.29 16.69 17.12
C PRO A 595 22.36 17.79 17.01
N ASP A 596 21.94 19.02 16.76
CA ASP A 596 22.82 20.20 16.66
C ASP A 596 22.43 21.25 17.70
N PRO A 597 23.25 21.52 18.71
CA PRO A 597 22.96 22.54 19.71
C PRO A 597 22.83 23.98 19.15
N GLU A 598 23.43 24.24 17.98
CA GLU A 598 23.35 25.57 17.35
C GLU A 598 21.93 25.94 16.91
N ILE A 599 21.03 24.97 16.75
CA ILE A 599 19.63 25.23 16.37
C ILE A 599 18.95 26.19 17.35
N LYS A 600 19.33 26.14 18.61
CA LYS A 600 18.73 26.97 19.66
C LYS A 600 18.78 28.46 19.32
N LYS A 601 19.88 28.96 18.77
CA LYS A 601 20.01 30.38 18.35
C LYS A 601 18.99 30.80 17.29
N TYR A 602 18.70 29.90 16.34
CA TYR A 602 17.72 30.19 15.28
C TYR A 602 16.30 30.17 15.82
N VAL A 603 15.99 29.22 16.72
CA VAL A 603 14.70 29.15 17.41
C VAL A 603 14.45 30.41 18.24
N GLU A 604 15.46 30.89 19.00
CA GLU A 604 15.37 32.11 19.79
C GLU A 604 15.14 33.35 18.92
N LYS A 605 15.88 33.47 17.83
CA LYS A 605 15.71 34.58 16.86
C LYS A 605 14.35 34.51 16.13
N ALA A 606 13.90 33.33 15.71
CA ALA A 606 12.59 33.16 15.07
C ALA A 606 11.44 33.53 16.02
N ARG A 607 11.56 33.15 17.29
CA ARG A 607 10.62 33.50 18.37
C ARG A 607 10.56 35.03 18.60
N GLU A 608 11.70 35.68 18.64
CA GLU A 608 11.80 37.14 18.76
C GLU A 608 11.10 37.86 17.61
N ILE A 609 11.38 37.45 16.38
CA ILE A 609 10.73 37.99 15.17
C ILE A 609 9.23 37.78 15.18
N ALA A 610 8.78 36.58 15.58
CA ALA A 610 7.37 36.26 15.67
C ALA A 610 6.63 36.95 16.85
N GLY A 611 7.38 37.56 17.79
CA GLY A 611 6.81 38.18 18.99
C GLY A 611 6.10 37.19 19.91
N VAL A 612 6.52 35.90 19.89
CA VAL A 612 5.92 34.84 20.73
C VAL A 612 6.84 34.54 21.92
N THR A 613 6.22 34.08 23.02
CA THR A 613 6.92 33.68 24.21
C THR A 613 6.88 32.17 24.44
N ILE A 614 7.81 31.67 25.24
CA ILE A 614 7.78 30.26 25.68
C ILE A 614 6.53 30.05 26.54
N ASP A 615 5.76 29.05 26.22
CA ASP A 615 4.64 28.59 27.03
C ASP A 615 5.09 27.42 27.91
N PRO A 616 5.06 27.57 29.25
CA PRO A 616 5.46 26.52 30.18
C PRO A 616 4.66 25.20 29.99
N LYS A 617 3.42 25.28 29.51
CA LYS A 617 2.62 24.10 29.22
C LYS A 617 3.17 23.31 28.00
N LEU A 618 3.64 24.01 26.99
CA LEU A 618 4.19 23.39 25.77
C LEU A 618 5.63 22.86 25.96
N THR A 619 6.34 23.29 27.01
CA THR A 619 7.66 22.71 27.33
C THR A 619 7.59 21.31 27.96
N LYS A 620 6.41 20.89 28.43
CA LYS A 620 6.18 19.62 29.16
C LYS A 620 5.05 18.78 28.55
N LEU A 621 4.87 18.86 27.23
CA LEU A 621 3.82 18.10 26.55
C LEU A 621 4.05 16.58 26.69
N SER A 622 2.95 15.86 26.89
CA SER A 622 2.96 14.40 26.77
C SER A 622 3.14 13.96 25.31
N ASP A 623 3.57 12.71 25.10
CA ASP A 623 3.65 12.12 23.76
C ASP A 623 2.28 12.24 23.03
N LYS A 624 1.18 12.03 23.76
CA LYS A 624 -0.18 12.16 23.22
C LYS A 624 -0.47 13.57 22.75
N ASP A 625 -0.17 14.59 23.57
CA ASP A 625 -0.44 15.98 23.21
C ASP A 625 0.38 16.43 22.00
N ILE A 626 1.64 16.01 21.90
CA ILE A 626 2.47 16.27 20.70
C ILE A 626 1.84 15.66 19.45
N VAL A 627 1.43 14.39 19.50
CA VAL A 627 0.76 13.73 18.38
C VAL A 627 -0.52 14.47 17.98
N GLU A 628 -1.36 14.82 18.95
CA GLU A 628 -2.62 15.51 18.68
C GLU A 628 -2.40 16.92 18.11
N MET A 629 -1.50 17.72 18.69
CA MET A 629 -1.21 19.07 18.20
C MET A 629 -0.59 19.09 16.80
N ILE A 630 0.10 18.01 16.41
CA ILE A 630 0.64 17.85 15.05
C ILE A 630 -0.42 17.36 14.07
N PHE A 631 -1.22 16.36 14.44
CA PHE A 631 -2.12 15.70 13.48
C PHE A 631 -3.55 16.25 13.44
N PHE A 632 -4.05 16.90 14.50
CA PHE A 632 -5.41 17.47 14.45
C PHE A 632 -5.53 18.63 13.44
N PRO A 633 -4.55 19.52 13.26
CA PRO A 633 -4.53 20.44 12.13
C PRO A 633 -4.54 19.74 10.76
N VAL A 634 -3.86 18.59 10.63
CA VAL A 634 -3.90 17.77 9.40
C VAL A 634 -5.29 17.20 9.17
N VAL A 635 -5.94 16.65 10.20
CA VAL A 635 -7.34 16.19 10.14
C VAL A 635 -8.28 17.33 9.74
N ASN A 636 -8.09 18.51 10.32
CA ASN A 636 -8.87 19.70 10.02
C ASN A 636 -8.74 20.12 8.56
N GLU A 637 -7.53 20.07 7.99
CA GLU A 637 -7.34 20.36 6.56
C GLU A 637 -7.89 19.24 5.66
N ALA A 638 -7.76 17.97 6.07
CA ALA A 638 -8.39 16.84 5.37
C ALA A 638 -9.92 17.00 5.31
N CYS A 639 -10.54 17.47 6.39
CA CYS A 639 -11.97 17.81 6.40
C CYS A 639 -12.32 18.92 5.40
N ARG A 640 -11.48 19.95 5.24
CA ARG A 640 -11.67 20.99 4.22
C ARG A 640 -11.55 20.41 2.81
N VAL A 641 -10.51 19.64 2.53
CA VAL A 641 -10.29 18.96 1.24
C VAL A 641 -11.48 18.10 0.84
N LEU A 642 -12.08 17.39 1.80
CA LEU A 642 -13.28 16.58 1.58
C LEU A 642 -14.51 17.43 1.33
N ASN A 643 -14.75 18.44 2.16
CA ASN A 643 -15.93 19.33 2.06
C ASN A 643 -15.91 20.20 0.81
N GLU A 644 -14.75 20.59 0.32
CA GLU A 644 -14.55 21.34 -0.94
C GLU A 644 -14.71 20.45 -2.18
N GLY A 645 -14.89 19.14 -2.01
CA GLY A 645 -15.01 18.19 -3.12
C GLY A 645 -13.69 17.96 -3.88
N ILE A 646 -12.55 18.36 -3.31
CA ILE A 646 -11.22 18.10 -3.87
C ILE A 646 -10.92 16.59 -3.81
N ALA A 647 -11.15 15.96 -2.68
CA ALA A 647 -11.19 14.50 -2.59
C ALA A 647 -12.61 13.98 -2.80
N VAL A 648 -12.74 12.87 -3.54
CA VAL A 648 -14.05 12.28 -3.85
C VAL A 648 -14.67 11.62 -2.61
N LYS A 649 -13.83 11.01 -1.77
CA LYS A 649 -14.24 10.29 -0.56
C LYS A 649 -13.15 10.29 0.49
N ALA A 650 -13.51 10.14 1.76
CA ALA A 650 -12.57 10.13 2.88
C ALA A 650 -11.53 9.01 2.77
N ALA A 651 -11.90 7.84 2.27
CA ALA A 651 -10.98 6.73 2.04
C ALA A 651 -9.83 7.07 1.06
N ASP A 652 -10.05 7.98 0.10
CA ASP A 652 -8.99 8.46 -0.79
C ASP A 652 -7.97 9.32 -0.03
N LEU A 653 -8.41 10.10 0.98
CA LEU A 653 -7.52 10.84 1.88
C LEU A 653 -6.75 9.89 2.81
N ASP A 654 -7.35 8.78 3.25
CA ASP A 654 -6.65 7.76 4.00
C ASP A 654 -5.50 7.15 3.17
N ILE A 655 -5.76 6.78 1.93
CA ILE A 655 -4.74 6.27 1.01
C ILE A 655 -3.68 7.34 0.72
N SER A 656 -4.08 8.57 0.48
CA SER A 656 -3.18 9.70 0.24
C SER A 656 -2.26 9.96 1.44
N SER A 657 -2.79 9.91 2.67
CA SER A 657 -1.99 10.07 3.88
C SER A 657 -1.01 8.92 4.10
N VAL A 658 -1.43 7.67 3.87
CA VAL A 658 -0.58 6.50 4.05
C VAL A 658 0.52 6.44 2.98
N MET A 659 0.17 6.62 1.71
CA MET A 659 1.08 6.41 0.59
C MET A 659 1.86 7.66 0.17
N GLY A 660 1.32 8.85 0.45
CA GLY A 660 1.95 10.14 0.12
C GLY A 660 2.71 10.76 1.28
N MET A 661 2.14 10.69 2.50
CA MET A 661 2.75 11.29 3.69
C MET A 661 3.51 10.29 4.57
N GLY A 662 3.30 8.98 4.39
CA GLY A 662 3.87 7.94 5.25
C GLY A 662 3.11 7.73 6.56
N PHE A 663 1.84 8.14 6.64
CA PHE A 663 1.00 7.87 7.80
C PHE A 663 0.90 6.35 8.04
N PRO A 664 0.98 5.86 9.29
CA PRO A 664 1.06 4.43 9.55
C PRO A 664 -0.22 3.69 9.11
N PRO A 665 -0.13 2.70 8.21
CA PRO A 665 -1.30 2.00 7.65
C PRO A 665 -2.10 1.23 8.71
N TYR A 666 -1.43 0.77 9.77
CA TYR A 666 -2.08 0.07 10.89
C TYR A 666 -2.93 1.00 11.79
N ARG A 667 -3.00 2.29 11.45
CA ARG A 667 -3.95 3.26 12.02
C ARG A 667 -5.10 3.60 11.05
N GLY A 668 -5.10 3.07 9.83
CA GLY A 668 -6.20 3.18 8.88
C GLY A 668 -6.23 4.45 8.02
N GLY A 669 -5.21 5.30 8.09
CA GLY A 669 -5.19 6.61 7.44
C GLY A 669 -5.77 7.73 8.31
N ILE A 670 -5.65 8.96 7.83
CA ILE A 670 -5.90 10.16 8.64
C ILE A 670 -7.37 10.35 9.04
N MET A 671 -8.31 10.06 8.13
CA MET A 671 -9.75 10.19 8.39
C MET A 671 -10.28 9.03 9.23
N PHE A 672 -9.87 7.81 8.92
CA PHE A 672 -10.22 6.62 9.70
C PHE A 672 -9.70 6.74 11.14
N TRP A 673 -8.45 7.14 11.31
CA TRP A 673 -7.85 7.37 12.63
C TRP A 673 -8.62 8.45 13.40
N ALA A 674 -8.97 9.56 12.75
CA ALA A 674 -9.75 10.61 13.36
C ALA A 674 -11.13 10.12 13.84
N ASP A 675 -11.79 9.27 13.07
CA ASP A 675 -13.09 8.68 13.46
C ASP A 675 -12.95 7.75 14.68
N THR A 676 -11.80 7.10 14.88
CA THR A 676 -11.56 6.30 16.11
C THR A 676 -11.45 7.17 17.37
N LEU A 677 -11.02 8.42 17.22
CA LEU A 677 -10.93 9.39 18.32
C LEU A 677 -12.25 10.13 18.56
N GLY A 678 -13.03 10.34 17.50
CA GLY A 678 -14.32 11.01 17.51
C GLY A 678 -14.25 12.51 17.21
N SER A 679 -15.18 12.97 16.35
CA SER A 679 -15.24 14.36 15.87
C SER A 679 -15.41 15.39 17.00
N LYS A 680 -16.20 15.09 18.02
CA LYS A 680 -16.39 15.97 19.19
C LYS A 680 -15.09 16.23 19.93
N TYR A 681 -14.32 15.17 20.20
CA TYR A 681 -13.05 15.29 20.89
C TYR A 681 -12.04 16.15 20.12
N ILE A 682 -11.88 15.85 18.82
CA ILE A 682 -10.95 16.61 17.96
C ILE A 682 -11.35 18.08 17.87
N CYS A 683 -12.64 18.36 17.67
CA CYS A 683 -13.15 19.74 17.59
C CYS A 683 -12.89 20.52 18.89
N SER A 684 -13.23 19.94 20.01
CA SER A 684 -13.00 20.55 21.34
C SER A 684 -11.52 20.89 21.61
N ARG A 685 -10.61 19.97 21.24
CA ARG A 685 -9.17 20.22 21.40
C ARG A 685 -8.67 21.33 20.48
N LEU A 686 -9.13 21.35 19.23
CA LEU A 686 -8.78 22.41 18.28
C LEU A 686 -9.34 23.78 18.72
N GLU A 687 -10.56 23.84 19.26
CA GLU A 687 -11.16 25.06 19.81
C GLU A 687 -10.33 25.59 21.00
N GLU A 688 -9.95 24.72 21.94
CA GLU A 688 -9.07 25.07 23.06
C GLU A 688 -7.77 25.70 22.57
N TRP A 689 -7.10 25.06 21.62
CA TRP A 689 -5.83 25.56 21.06
C TRP A 689 -6.02 26.80 20.18
N SER A 690 -7.14 26.94 19.50
CA SER A 690 -7.45 28.13 18.73
C SER A 690 -7.58 29.38 19.63
N ASN A 691 -8.21 29.21 20.79
CA ASN A 691 -8.32 30.28 21.79
C ASN A 691 -6.97 30.66 22.41
N LEU A 692 -6.03 29.71 22.55
CA LEU A 692 -4.71 29.94 23.15
C LEU A 692 -3.66 30.39 22.14
N TYR A 693 -3.68 29.83 20.92
CA TYR A 693 -2.57 29.94 19.96
C TYR A 693 -2.99 30.51 18.60
N GLY A 694 -4.26 30.85 18.42
CA GLY A 694 -4.79 31.56 17.25
C GLY A 694 -5.36 30.70 16.14
N GLY A 695 -5.69 31.36 15.01
CA GLY A 695 -6.49 30.84 13.93
C GLY A 695 -5.96 29.59 13.21
N PHE A 696 -4.67 29.26 13.37
CA PHE A 696 -4.08 28.04 12.82
C PHE A 696 -4.82 26.76 13.29
N PHE A 697 -5.28 26.75 14.54
CA PHE A 697 -6.02 25.62 15.12
C PHE A 697 -7.55 25.72 14.94
N LYS A 698 -8.06 26.81 14.36
CA LYS A 698 -9.52 27.00 14.24
C LYS A 698 -10.19 25.86 13.49
N PRO A 699 -11.17 25.14 14.11
CA PRO A 699 -11.92 24.10 13.41
C PRO A 699 -12.60 24.62 12.15
N CYS A 700 -12.58 23.86 11.08
CA CYS A 700 -13.35 24.17 9.88
C CYS A 700 -14.85 23.90 10.11
N SER A 701 -15.69 24.52 9.29
CA SER A 701 -17.14 24.40 9.40
C SER A 701 -17.63 22.95 9.32
N TYR A 702 -17.04 22.14 8.43
CA TYR A 702 -17.40 20.72 8.28
C TYR A 702 -17.11 19.94 9.58
N LEU A 703 -15.90 20.07 10.15
CA LEU A 703 -15.53 19.40 11.40
C LEU A 703 -16.46 19.82 12.54
N ALA A 704 -16.74 21.11 12.68
CA ALA A 704 -17.64 21.64 13.71
C ALA A 704 -19.10 21.10 13.55
N GLN A 705 -19.61 21.00 12.31
CA GLN A 705 -20.91 20.40 12.03
C GLN A 705 -20.96 18.91 12.38
N GLN A 706 -19.96 18.14 12.02
CA GLN A 706 -19.89 16.72 12.37
C GLN A 706 -19.76 16.52 13.88
N ALA A 707 -18.96 17.33 14.54
CA ALA A 707 -18.82 17.32 15.99
C ALA A 707 -20.14 17.61 16.71
N ALA A 708 -20.91 18.64 16.26
CA ALA A 708 -22.21 18.95 16.82
C ALA A 708 -23.21 17.79 16.71
N LYS A 709 -23.14 17.03 15.61
CA LYS A 709 -23.98 15.84 15.38
C LYS A 709 -23.43 14.58 16.06
N GLY A 710 -22.19 14.58 16.54
CA GLY A 710 -21.49 13.37 16.97
C GLY A 710 -21.28 12.34 15.85
N ALA A 711 -21.21 12.82 14.61
CA ALA A 711 -21.08 12.00 13.42
C ALA A 711 -19.61 11.77 13.04
N PRO A 712 -19.29 10.65 12.36
CA PRO A 712 -17.95 10.41 11.80
C PRO A 712 -17.58 11.45 10.75
N LEU A 713 -16.29 11.77 10.67
CA LEU A 713 -15.73 12.70 9.67
C LEU A 713 -15.65 12.09 8.28
N SER A 714 -15.63 10.76 8.17
CA SER A 714 -15.57 10.02 6.91
C SER A 714 -16.88 9.97 6.12
N LEU A 715 -18.02 10.36 6.72
CA LEU A 715 -19.32 10.43 6.03
C LEU A 715 -19.40 11.70 5.18
N SER A 716 -19.47 11.55 3.84
CA SER A 716 -19.74 12.69 2.98
C SER A 716 -21.15 13.25 3.21
N VAL A 717 -21.34 14.56 2.93
CA VAL A 717 -22.62 15.25 3.10
C VAL A 717 -23.76 14.54 2.33
N ASP A 718 -23.48 13.97 1.16
CA ASP A 718 -24.46 13.23 0.35
C ASP A 718 -24.79 11.83 0.93
N GLN A 719 -23.86 11.17 1.57
CA GLN A 719 -24.11 9.88 2.25
C GLN A 719 -24.87 10.06 3.56
N ALA A 720 -24.75 11.22 4.20
CA ALA A 720 -25.54 11.55 5.38
C ALA A 720 -27.02 11.79 5.02
N LYS A 721 -27.31 12.40 3.85
CA LYS A 721 -28.68 12.59 3.34
C LYS A 721 -29.36 11.28 2.91
N ALA A 722 -28.61 10.28 2.47
CA ALA A 722 -29.15 8.98 2.07
C ALA A 722 -29.45 8.04 3.25
N ARG A 723 -29.04 8.40 4.47
CA ARG A 723 -29.28 7.62 5.72
C ARG A 723 -30.33 8.26 6.65
N LEU A 724 -30.82 9.46 6.33
CA LEU A 724 -31.98 10.10 6.91
C LEU A 724 -33.23 9.87 6.02
#